data_258711d49c6ea2e42cbbb3dcc179fabe
#
_entry.id   258711d49c6ea2e42cbbb3dcc179fabe
#
_cell.length_a   1.000
_cell.length_b   1.000
_cell.length_c   1.000
_cell.angle_alpha   90.00
_cell.angle_beta   90.00
_cell.angle_gamma   90.00
#
_symmetry.space_group_name_H-M   'P 1'
#
loop_
_entity.id
_entity.type
_entity.pdbx_description
1 polymer ?
#
loop_
_entity_poly.entity_id
_entity_poly.type
_entity_poly.pdbx_seq_one_letter_code
_entity_poly.pdbx_strand_id
1 'polypeptide(L)'
;MTIHTTTAGRTAAPAGAAAAAPAGTPAGAPAGAEAGAAAGAAAGAPRAVRSRGALRLGLLTAPVAVLLALLSLLHLLQGTSELSPAEVWQALTGTLTGSTAEASAVIIDARLPRLFAGLAVGAALGLSGGILQSITRNSLASPDTLGVNAGAYFALTAVAAFGVSLPFFSSAGVAFAGGLLAAGLVIGLSTGPHSSPIRMVLAGSVIALGLAALTSMLLLFFPWQTQGLFAWGAGSLSQAGIQGVITLLPVLASAAAALLLFGRRLDALQLGDDAATSLGVRVRAWQAVFLVIAVVCTAVAVTIAGPVGFVGLCAPALTRLLVGFFPGLTRQRSLIVVSALLGAFLVIGADVLMRALLGSQNGVSVPTGVVTSIIGAVFLATLACTARSGFDSDSLVTMRAGTGFGLRHPVLLITICAGLLMAVIAGSVLVGDAMLLGGDVVNWLTDQASVRIEIILETRVPRVFAAVLGGLSLALAGAILQGVTRNPLADPGVLGISAAAATGAVAAIVITGTTSFWAILCAALTGASAVGLVLFGISARTGLDHARMVLAGISISAAAAALTTLMLVHTDPWNQTKAMTWLAGSTYGATAVECLPMIIAIVVTGAVLSAVSRDLDLVQMDDTTPQVLGVHVGRTRSVLVACALVLVAAATISVGTIAFLGLVAPHAARLLIGRTHRHLLPLTGLLGALLLTIADAIGRTVIAPSQIPAGLITAVIGCPYFIWLLWRMRRS
;
A
#
# COMPACT_ATOMS: atom_id res chain seq x y z
N MET A 1 44.28 46.44 -32.78
CA MET A 1 45.56 46.89 -32.22
C MET A 1 46.17 45.69 -31.56
N THR A 2 46.91 44.96 -32.34
CA THR A 2 48.30 44.50 -32.23
C THR A 2 48.60 43.61 -31.02
N ILE A 3 48.72 42.25 -31.23
CA ILE A 3 49.93 41.49 -31.56
C ILE A 3 50.77 41.20 -30.28
N HIS A 4 50.98 39.96 -29.87
CA HIS A 4 52.13 39.05 -30.10
C HIS A 4 51.92 37.75 -29.24
N THR A 5 51.82 36.61 -29.77
CA THR A 5 52.76 35.48 -30.10
C THR A 5 54.02 35.39 -29.25
N THR A 6 54.29 34.23 -28.70
CA THR A 6 55.49 33.36 -28.88
C THR A 6 55.50 32.29 -27.78
N THR A 7 55.48 31.04 -28.15
CA THR A 7 56.46 29.98 -28.42
C THR A 7 57.09 29.33 -27.20
N ALA A 8 56.80 28.04 -27.10
CA ALA A 8 57.67 26.85 -27.05
C ALA A 8 58.74 26.73 -25.95
N GLY A 9 58.73 25.60 -25.29
CA GLY A 9 59.82 25.10 -24.47
C GLY A 9 59.63 23.62 -24.08
N ARG A 10 60.14 22.77 -24.94
CA ARG A 10 60.44 21.35 -24.63
C ARG A 10 61.69 21.30 -23.73
N THR A 11 61.65 20.36 -22.74
CA THR A 11 62.80 19.54 -22.26
C THR A 11 62.27 18.49 -21.32
N ALA A 12 62.30 17.21 -21.66
CA ALA A 12 63.39 16.25 -21.56
C ALA A 12 63.49 15.63 -20.16
N ALA A 13 63.20 14.33 -20.13
CA ALA A 13 63.42 13.41 -19.01
C ALA A 13 64.96 13.22 -18.74
N PRO A 14 65.33 12.68 -17.62
CA PRO A 14 66.26 11.57 -17.72
C PRO A 14 65.79 10.29 -17.03
N ALA A 15 66.23 9.22 -17.68
CA ALA A 15 66.16 7.82 -17.27
C ALA A 15 67.23 7.50 -16.21
N GLY A 16 67.02 6.41 -15.50
CA GLY A 16 68.12 5.58 -15.03
C GLY A 16 68.13 5.27 -13.56
N ALA A 17 67.78 4.05 -13.17
CA ALA A 17 68.77 3.16 -12.53
C ALA A 17 68.09 1.80 -12.25
N ALA A 18 68.62 0.80 -12.90
CA ALA A 18 68.47 -0.62 -12.63
C ALA A 18 69.36 -1.02 -11.44
N ALA A 19 68.87 -1.97 -10.60
CA ALA A 19 69.71 -2.94 -9.86
C ALA A 19 68.75 -3.96 -9.20
N ALA A 20 68.77 -5.13 -9.70
CA ALA A 20 69.41 -6.35 -9.27
C ALA A 20 68.48 -7.24 -8.38
N ALA A 21 68.07 -8.33 -8.95
CA ALA A 21 67.63 -9.55 -8.23
C ALA A 21 68.87 -10.26 -7.62
N PRO A 22 68.63 -11.10 -6.62
CA PRO A 22 69.24 -12.42 -6.74
C PRO A 22 68.20 -13.59 -6.62
N ALA A 23 68.48 -14.58 -7.42
CA ALA A 23 67.92 -15.89 -7.45
C ALA A 23 68.27 -16.71 -6.21
N GLY A 24 67.38 -17.68 -5.87
CA GLY A 24 67.63 -18.69 -4.88
C GLY A 24 66.42 -19.55 -4.60
N THR A 25 66.11 -20.48 -5.47
CA THR A 25 65.32 -21.71 -5.14
C THR A 25 66.16 -22.65 -4.32
N PRO A 26 65.57 -23.39 -3.35
CA PRO A 26 65.66 -24.82 -3.46
C PRO A 26 64.33 -25.55 -3.44
N ALA A 27 64.31 -26.61 -4.23
CA ALA A 27 63.26 -27.58 -4.41
C ALA A 27 63.03 -28.47 -3.19
N GLY A 28 61.77 -28.95 -3.04
CA GLY A 28 61.50 -30.27 -2.50
C GLY A 28 60.95 -30.31 -1.09
N ALA A 29 59.61 -30.34 -0.99
CA ALA A 29 58.90 -31.10 0.03
C ALA A 29 57.52 -31.52 -0.48
N PRO A 30 57.01 -32.70 -0.13
CA PRO A 30 55.93 -33.39 -0.84
C PRO A 30 54.55 -32.86 -0.47
N ALA A 31 53.81 -32.51 -1.49
CA ALA A 31 52.35 -32.14 -1.40
C ALA A 31 51.50 -33.38 -1.20
N GLY A 32 51.49 -33.93 0.00
CA GLY A 32 50.70 -35.13 0.26
C GLY A 32 50.12 -35.27 1.68
N ALA A 33 50.52 -34.39 2.63
CA ALA A 33 50.14 -34.58 4.01
C ALA A 33 49.08 -33.59 4.55
N GLU A 34 48.82 -32.44 3.87
CA GLU A 34 47.86 -31.46 4.33
C GLU A 34 46.43 -31.69 3.80
N ALA A 35 46.24 -32.44 2.69
CA ALA A 35 44.89 -32.77 2.18
C ALA A 35 44.12 -33.78 3.06
N GLY A 36 44.85 -34.61 3.82
CA GLY A 36 44.26 -35.61 4.75
C GLY A 36 43.77 -35.00 6.07
N ALA A 37 44.39 -33.91 6.55
CA ALA A 37 44.01 -33.25 7.80
C ALA A 37 42.80 -32.35 7.66
N ALA A 38 42.54 -31.75 6.48
CA ALA A 38 41.38 -30.90 6.20
C ALA A 38 40.09 -31.73 5.97
N ALA A 39 40.22 -32.97 5.43
CA ALA A 39 39.08 -33.89 5.25
C ALA A 39 38.61 -34.55 6.56
N GLY A 40 39.50 -34.77 7.50
CA GLY A 40 39.18 -35.32 8.82
C GLY A 40 38.52 -34.33 9.77
N ALA A 41 38.78 -33.01 9.61
CA ALA A 41 38.21 -31.95 10.43
C ALA A 41 36.76 -31.60 10.04
N ALA A 42 36.32 -31.95 8.80
CA ALA A 42 34.96 -31.71 8.34
C ALA A 42 33.92 -32.73 8.83
N ALA A 43 34.35 -33.90 9.27
CA ALA A 43 33.45 -34.99 9.77
C ALA A 43 33.11 -34.87 11.25
N GLY A 44 33.81 -34.03 12.00
CA GLY A 44 33.69 -33.91 13.47
C GLY A 44 33.18 -32.57 13.95
N ALA A 45 32.39 -31.80 13.18
CA ALA A 45 31.76 -30.59 13.68
C ALA A 45 30.78 -30.91 14.80
N PRO A 46 31.00 -30.41 16.02
CA PRO A 46 30.51 -31.05 17.22
C PRO A 46 29.01 -30.87 17.39
N ARG A 47 28.35 -31.97 17.83
CA ARG A 47 26.99 -32.01 18.38
C ARG A 47 26.72 -30.84 19.37
N ALA A 48 27.77 -30.33 20.06
CA ALA A 48 27.73 -29.22 21.00
C ALA A 48 27.35 -27.86 20.37
N VAL A 49 27.66 -27.58 19.10
CA VAL A 49 27.25 -26.32 18.43
C VAL A 49 25.81 -26.39 17.97
N ARG A 50 25.32 -27.61 17.60
CA ARG A 50 23.90 -27.82 17.27
C ARG A 50 23.00 -27.73 18.50
N SER A 51 23.44 -28.26 19.65
CA SER A 51 22.68 -28.19 20.91
C SER A 51 22.55 -26.75 21.45
N ARG A 52 23.59 -25.94 21.35
CA ARG A 52 23.55 -24.53 21.78
C ARG A 52 22.61 -23.68 20.95
N GLY A 53 22.49 -23.92 19.64
CA GLY A 53 21.54 -23.23 18.76
C GLY A 53 20.07 -23.59 19.05
N ALA A 54 19.79 -24.86 19.29
CA ALA A 54 18.46 -25.36 19.68
C ALA A 54 18.03 -24.82 21.05
N LEU A 55 18.95 -24.83 22.04
CA LEU A 55 18.70 -24.31 23.38
C LEU A 55 18.36 -22.79 23.33
N ARG A 56 19.10 -21.99 22.53
CA ARG A 56 18.87 -20.56 22.38
C ARG A 56 17.56 -20.26 21.66
N LEU A 57 17.18 -21.08 20.66
CA LEU A 57 15.88 -20.95 20.01
C LEU A 57 14.76 -21.26 21.01
N GLY A 58 14.91 -22.33 21.82
CA GLY A 58 13.97 -22.67 22.90
C GLY A 58 13.82 -21.53 23.92
N LEU A 59 14.92 -20.87 24.31
CA LEU A 59 14.91 -19.75 25.25
C LEU A 59 14.15 -18.52 24.73
N LEU A 60 14.11 -18.33 23.40
CA LEU A 60 13.34 -17.23 22.78
C LEU A 60 11.89 -17.63 22.51
N THR A 61 11.68 -18.85 21.99
CA THR A 61 10.32 -19.32 21.60
C THR A 61 9.47 -19.67 22.80
N ALA A 62 10.05 -20.18 23.89
CA ALA A 62 9.30 -20.56 25.08
C ALA A 62 8.56 -19.40 25.76
N PRO A 63 9.18 -18.24 26.03
CA PRO A 63 8.46 -17.09 26.58
C PRO A 63 7.34 -16.60 25.66
N VAL A 64 7.58 -16.53 24.34
CA VAL A 64 6.56 -16.13 23.37
C VAL A 64 5.41 -17.14 23.33
N ALA A 65 5.72 -18.43 23.36
CA ALA A 65 4.71 -19.48 23.40
C ALA A 65 3.90 -19.47 24.71
N VAL A 66 4.55 -19.22 25.85
CA VAL A 66 3.86 -19.06 27.15
C VAL A 66 2.93 -17.85 27.14
N LEU A 67 3.42 -16.70 26.64
CA LEU A 67 2.59 -15.51 26.50
C LEU A 67 1.40 -15.74 25.54
N LEU A 68 1.63 -16.43 24.43
CA LEU A 68 0.58 -16.82 23.50
C LEU A 68 -0.44 -17.77 24.15
N ALA A 69 0.01 -18.72 24.94
CA ALA A 69 -0.88 -19.63 25.68
C ALA A 69 -1.72 -18.89 26.72
N LEU A 70 -1.11 -17.97 27.48
CA LEU A 70 -1.83 -17.12 28.44
C LEU A 70 -2.86 -16.22 27.73
N LEU A 71 -2.48 -15.65 26.60
CA LEU A 71 -3.36 -14.82 25.79
C LEU A 71 -4.51 -15.64 25.20
N SER A 72 -4.23 -16.87 24.76
CA SER A 72 -5.25 -17.81 24.27
C SER A 72 -6.23 -18.22 25.37
N LEU A 73 -5.76 -18.42 26.58
CA LEU A 73 -6.60 -18.66 27.73
C LEU A 73 -7.48 -17.46 28.04
N LEU A 74 -6.90 -16.26 28.05
CA LEU A 74 -7.66 -15.01 28.24
C LEU A 74 -8.71 -14.83 27.14
N HIS A 75 -8.38 -15.16 25.88
CA HIS A 75 -9.32 -15.16 24.77
C HIS A 75 -10.52 -16.10 25.00
N LEU A 76 -10.30 -17.28 25.54
CA LEU A 76 -11.38 -18.24 25.86
C LEU A 76 -12.25 -17.78 27.04
N LEU A 77 -11.67 -17.04 28.00
CA LEU A 77 -12.42 -16.49 29.13
C LEU A 77 -13.29 -15.28 28.74
N GLN A 78 -12.86 -14.49 27.74
CA GLN A 78 -13.62 -13.35 27.23
C GLN A 78 -14.68 -13.77 26.22
N GLY A 79 -15.93 -13.36 26.40
CA GLY A 79 -17.02 -13.64 25.46
C GLY A 79 -18.32 -12.98 25.87
N THR A 80 -19.34 -13.06 25.02
CA THR A 80 -20.67 -12.50 25.26
C THR A 80 -21.42 -13.23 26.39
N SER A 81 -21.08 -14.50 26.63
CA SER A 81 -21.59 -15.28 27.75
C SER A 81 -20.54 -15.26 28.88
N GLU A 82 -20.94 -14.88 30.09
CA GLU A 82 -20.07 -14.91 31.27
C GLU A 82 -19.88 -16.36 31.70
N LEU A 83 -18.73 -16.94 31.36
CA LEU A 83 -18.34 -18.29 31.79
C LEU A 83 -17.21 -18.20 32.80
N SER A 84 -17.34 -18.95 33.89
CA SER A 84 -16.29 -19.09 34.90
C SER A 84 -15.09 -19.88 34.33
N PRO A 85 -13.86 -19.68 34.86
CA PRO A 85 -12.69 -20.46 34.45
C PRO A 85 -12.89 -21.99 34.63
N ALA A 86 -13.70 -22.37 35.61
CA ALA A 86 -14.01 -23.79 35.87
C ALA A 86 -14.90 -24.38 34.77
N GLU A 87 -15.92 -23.66 34.30
CA GLU A 87 -16.77 -24.07 33.17
C GLU A 87 -15.98 -24.16 31.86
N VAL A 88 -15.09 -23.21 31.60
CA VAL A 88 -14.19 -23.30 30.45
C VAL A 88 -13.31 -24.53 30.49
N TRP A 89 -12.74 -24.85 31.66
CA TRP A 89 -11.92 -26.06 31.85
C TRP A 89 -12.74 -27.33 31.66
N GLN A 90 -13.94 -27.40 32.25
CA GLN A 90 -14.83 -28.55 32.13
C GLN A 90 -15.29 -28.76 30.67
N ALA A 91 -15.58 -27.69 29.94
CA ALA A 91 -15.92 -27.74 28.51
C ALA A 91 -14.76 -28.33 27.69
N LEU A 92 -13.53 -27.87 27.96
CA LEU A 92 -12.34 -28.33 27.25
C LEU A 92 -12.01 -29.82 27.57
N THR A 93 -12.29 -30.29 28.75
CA THR A 93 -12.01 -31.68 29.17
C THR A 93 -13.16 -32.66 28.88
N GLY A 94 -14.29 -32.16 28.36
CA GLY A 94 -15.47 -33.01 28.06
C GLY A 94 -16.17 -33.56 29.29
N THR A 95 -15.94 -32.94 30.47
CA THR A 95 -16.51 -33.42 31.77
C THR A 95 -17.84 -32.75 32.10
N LEU A 96 -18.41 -31.97 31.16
CA LEU A 96 -19.69 -31.28 31.34
C LEU A 96 -20.86 -32.25 31.29
N THR A 97 -21.72 -32.21 32.32
CA THR A 97 -22.95 -32.99 32.41
C THR A 97 -24.15 -32.07 32.69
N GLY A 98 -25.29 -32.30 32.03
CA GLY A 98 -26.55 -31.63 32.31
C GLY A 98 -26.65 -30.18 31.78
N SER A 99 -27.03 -29.21 32.63
CA SER A 99 -27.31 -27.81 32.30
C SER A 99 -26.11 -27.01 31.72
N THR A 100 -24.95 -27.62 31.70
CA THR A 100 -23.71 -27.04 31.16
C THR A 100 -23.49 -27.30 29.65
N ALA A 101 -24.44 -27.95 28.97
CA ALA A 101 -24.40 -28.19 27.52
C ALA A 101 -24.32 -26.87 26.70
N GLU A 102 -25.00 -25.81 27.15
CA GLU A 102 -24.93 -24.47 26.52
C GLU A 102 -23.53 -23.86 26.60
N ALA A 103 -22.88 -23.97 27.76
CA ALA A 103 -21.50 -23.51 27.95
C ALA A 103 -20.52 -24.24 27.02
N SER A 104 -20.70 -25.56 26.85
CA SER A 104 -19.93 -26.39 25.93
C SER A 104 -20.12 -25.94 24.47
N ALA A 105 -21.35 -25.71 24.04
CA ALA A 105 -21.66 -25.25 22.69
C ALA A 105 -21.02 -23.87 22.40
N VAL A 106 -21.10 -22.92 23.34
CA VAL A 106 -20.46 -21.61 23.20
C VAL A 106 -18.95 -21.73 23.03
N ILE A 107 -18.29 -22.61 23.77
CA ILE A 107 -16.85 -22.78 23.69
C ILE A 107 -16.45 -23.51 22.41
N ILE A 108 -17.10 -24.61 22.09
CA ILE A 108 -16.73 -25.50 20.98
C ILE A 108 -17.13 -24.87 19.63
N ASP A 109 -18.30 -24.26 19.53
CA ASP A 109 -18.85 -23.80 18.26
C ASP A 109 -18.52 -22.33 17.95
N ALA A 110 -18.18 -21.51 18.97
CA ALA A 110 -17.89 -20.10 18.78
C ALA A 110 -16.45 -19.72 19.20
N ARG A 111 -16.03 -19.99 20.45
CA ARG A 111 -14.75 -19.45 20.96
C ARG A 111 -13.53 -20.19 20.42
N LEU A 112 -13.57 -21.52 20.39
CA LEU A 112 -12.45 -22.34 19.85
C LEU A 112 -12.23 -22.10 18.35
N PRO A 113 -13.26 -22.11 17.47
CA PRO A 113 -13.06 -21.80 16.07
C PRO A 113 -12.42 -20.43 15.85
N ARG A 114 -12.86 -19.40 16.58
CA ARG A 114 -12.29 -18.05 16.51
C ARG A 114 -10.82 -18.02 16.98
N LEU A 115 -10.49 -18.73 18.06
CA LEU A 115 -9.11 -18.84 18.56
C LEU A 115 -8.21 -19.51 17.53
N PHE A 116 -8.63 -20.68 17.01
CA PHE A 116 -7.82 -21.44 16.03
C PHE A 116 -7.70 -20.66 14.71
N ALA A 117 -8.74 -19.92 14.29
CA ALA A 117 -8.65 -19.02 13.15
C ALA A 117 -7.58 -17.94 13.38
N GLY A 118 -7.60 -17.27 14.54
CA GLY A 118 -6.61 -16.24 14.88
C GLY A 118 -5.18 -16.78 14.94
N LEU A 119 -4.97 -17.98 15.54
CA LEU A 119 -3.67 -18.64 15.58
C LEU A 119 -3.18 -18.98 14.16
N ALA A 120 -4.04 -19.59 13.33
CA ALA A 120 -3.69 -20.00 11.97
C ALA A 120 -3.40 -18.79 11.07
N VAL A 121 -4.26 -17.75 11.10
CA VAL A 121 -4.10 -16.51 10.33
C VAL A 121 -2.83 -15.78 10.73
N GLY A 122 -2.61 -15.59 12.03
CA GLY A 122 -1.43 -14.90 12.53
C GLY A 122 -0.14 -15.63 12.18
N ALA A 123 -0.12 -16.96 12.35
CA ALA A 123 1.03 -17.78 11.97
C ALA A 123 1.28 -17.73 10.46
N ALA A 124 0.24 -17.86 9.64
CA ALA A 124 0.35 -17.81 8.18
C ALA A 124 0.90 -16.47 7.68
N LEU A 125 0.39 -15.33 8.21
CA LEU A 125 0.88 -13.99 7.86
C LEU A 125 2.30 -13.74 8.37
N GLY A 126 2.63 -14.20 9.58
CA GLY A 126 3.99 -14.13 10.13
C GLY A 126 5.00 -14.92 9.30
N LEU A 127 4.64 -16.13 8.84
CA LEU A 127 5.44 -16.93 7.90
C LEU A 127 5.62 -16.21 6.57
N SER A 128 4.52 -15.78 5.95
CA SER A 128 4.53 -15.09 4.65
C SER A 128 5.37 -13.84 4.68
N GLY A 129 5.17 -12.98 5.69
CA GLY A 129 5.94 -11.75 5.88
C GLY A 129 7.43 -12.03 6.09
N GLY A 130 7.78 -12.99 6.92
CA GLY A 130 9.17 -13.41 7.16
C GLY A 130 9.88 -13.87 5.89
N ILE A 131 9.19 -14.64 5.04
CA ILE A 131 9.71 -15.08 3.73
C ILE A 131 9.92 -13.88 2.81
N LEU A 132 8.89 -13.03 2.64
CA LEU A 132 8.92 -11.90 1.71
C LEU A 132 10.04 -10.93 2.07
N GLN A 133 10.15 -10.57 3.35
CA GLN A 133 11.23 -9.69 3.81
C GLN A 133 12.62 -10.32 3.61
N SER A 134 12.71 -11.64 3.68
CA SER A 134 13.97 -12.37 3.46
C SER A 134 14.38 -12.40 1.98
N ILE A 135 13.45 -12.73 1.07
CA ILE A 135 13.77 -12.82 -0.37
C ILE A 135 13.93 -11.44 -1.03
N THR A 136 13.21 -10.42 -0.55
CA THR A 136 13.31 -9.06 -1.08
C THR A 136 14.42 -8.25 -0.43
N ARG A 137 15.00 -8.74 0.68
CA ARG A 137 15.95 -8.01 1.53
C ARG A 137 15.43 -6.64 1.96
N ASN A 138 14.10 -6.52 2.03
CA ASN A 138 13.41 -5.30 2.40
C ASN A 138 12.55 -5.55 3.64
N SER A 139 12.86 -4.86 4.74
CA SER A 139 12.14 -4.99 6.01
C SER A 139 10.69 -4.50 5.96
N LEU A 140 10.32 -3.76 4.92
CA LEU A 140 8.98 -3.23 4.70
C LEU A 140 8.13 -4.08 3.74
N ALA A 141 8.69 -5.17 3.21
CA ALA A 141 7.91 -6.08 2.37
C ALA A 141 6.82 -6.75 3.20
N SER A 142 5.60 -6.75 2.68
CA SER A 142 4.41 -7.29 3.32
C SER A 142 3.63 -8.18 2.34
N PRO A 143 2.93 -9.21 2.82
CA PRO A 143 2.00 -9.98 2.00
C PRO A 143 0.94 -9.13 1.27
N ASP A 144 0.52 -8.03 1.87
CA ASP A 144 -0.47 -7.10 1.31
C ASP A 144 -0.02 -6.50 -0.03
N THR A 145 1.31 -6.35 -0.21
CA THR A 145 1.89 -5.79 -1.45
C THR A 145 1.87 -6.75 -2.64
N LEU A 146 1.42 -8.00 -2.48
CA LEU A 146 1.30 -8.98 -3.58
C LEU A 146 -0.09 -9.02 -4.23
N GLY A 147 -1.03 -8.20 -3.76
CA GLY A 147 -2.39 -8.16 -4.28
C GLY A 147 -3.25 -9.39 -3.94
N VAL A 148 -2.74 -10.33 -3.14
CA VAL A 148 -3.48 -11.57 -2.76
C VAL A 148 -4.78 -11.24 -2.05
N ASN A 149 -4.71 -10.32 -1.07
CA ASN A 149 -5.86 -9.89 -0.30
C ASN A 149 -6.95 -9.26 -1.20
N ALA A 150 -6.54 -8.37 -2.09
CA ALA A 150 -7.46 -7.70 -3.02
C ALA A 150 -8.07 -8.68 -4.03
N GLY A 151 -7.29 -9.65 -4.52
CA GLY A 151 -7.76 -10.68 -5.43
C GLY A 151 -8.79 -11.62 -4.81
N ALA A 152 -8.54 -12.05 -3.58
CA ALA A 152 -9.48 -12.90 -2.84
C ALA A 152 -10.80 -12.17 -2.56
N TYR A 153 -10.70 -10.91 -2.12
CA TYR A 153 -11.87 -10.08 -1.81
C TYR A 153 -12.70 -9.76 -3.07
N PHE A 154 -12.02 -9.39 -4.15
CA PHE A 154 -12.70 -9.14 -5.43
C PHE A 154 -13.42 -10.38 -5.95
N ALA A 155 -12.76 -11.55 -5.96
CA ALA A 155 -13.36 -12.78 -6.47
C ALA A 155 -14.61 -13.19 -5.67
N LEU A 156 -14.54 -13.12 -4.34
CA LEU A 156 -15.67 -13.43 -3.48
C LEU A 156 -16.81 -12.43 -3.65
N THR A 157 -16.49 -11.14 -3.71
CA THR A 157 -17.49 -10.08 -3.93
C THR A 157 -18.15 -10.19 -5.30
N ALA A 158 -17.40 -10.54 -6.34
CA ALA A 158 -17.94 -10.72 -7.68
C ALA A 158 -18.95 -11.88 -7.73
N VAL A 159 -18.62 -13.02 -7.13
CA VAL A 159 -19.53 -14.17 -7.08
C VAL A 159 -20.81 -13.82 -6.31
N ALA A 160 -20.70 -13.13 -5.18
CA ALA A 160 -21.86 -12.72 -4.40
C ALA A 160 -22.71 -11.67 -5.12
N ALA A 161 -22.11 -10.69 -5.76
CA ALA A 161 -22.80 -9.64 -6.52
C ALA A 161 -23.70 -10.20 -7.63
N PHE A 162 -23.25 -11.27 -8.29
CA PHE A 162 -24.06 -11.96 -9.31
C PHE A 162 -25.07 -12.98 -8.75
N GLY A 163 -25.30 -12.97 -7.44
CA GLY A 163 -26.32 -13.77 -6.78
C GLY A 163 -26.01 -15.28 -6.70
N VAL A 164 -24.74 -15.65 -6.89
CA VAL A 164 -24.32 -17.04 -6.77
C VAL A 164 -24.08 -17.35 -5.29
N SER A 165 -25.03 -18.04 -4.66
CA SER A 165 -24.87 -18.55 -3.30
C SER A 165 -23.97 -19.79 -3.31
N LEU A 166 -22.78 -19.67 -2.72
CA LEU A 166 -21.84 -20.78 -2.62
C LEU A 166 -21.82 -21.32 -1.19
N PRO A 167 -21.79 -22.67 -1.01
CA PRO A 167 -21.44 -23.27 0.27
C PRO A 167 -20.06 -22.78 0.74
N PHE A 168 -19.82 -22.80 2.05
CA PHE A 168 -18.57 -22.31 2.64
C PHE A 168 -17.29 -22.79 1.94
N PHE A 169 -17.24 -24.08 1.62
CA PHE A 169 -16.07 -24.67 0.93
C PHE A 169 -15.83 -24.11 -0.47
N SER A 170 -16.89 -23.83 -1.21
CA SER A 170 -16.76 -23.24 -2.54
C SER A 170 -16.43 -21.74 -2.46
N SER A 171 -16.96 -20.99 -1.48
CA SER A 171 -16.59 -19.59 -1.24
C SER A 171 -15.14 -19.45 -0.81
N ALA A 172 -14.65 -20.33 0.07
CA ALA A 172 -13.25 -20.41 0.46
C ALA A 172 -12.34 -20.73 -0.75
N GLY A 173 -12.75 -21.65 -1.62
CA GLY A 173 -12.06 -21.98 -2.86
C GLY A 173 -12.00 -20.79 -3.84
N VAL A 174 -13.06 -20.01 -3.96
CA VAL A 174 -13.10 -18.79 -4.81
C VAL A 174 -12.16 -17.73 -4.27
N ALA A 175 -12.18 -17.45 -2.96
CA ALA A 175 -11.26 -16.48 -2.34
C ALA A 175 -9.80 -16.92 -2.53
N PHE A 176 -9.49 -18.19 -2.29
CA PHE A 176 -8.16 -18.76 -2.49
C PHE A 176 -7.70 -18.64 -3.95
N ALA A 177 -8.54 -19.03 -4.90
CA ALA A 177 -8.23 -18.94 -6.32
C ALA A 177 -8.04 -17.49 -6.78
N GLY A 178 -8.91 -16.56 -6.33
CA GLY A 178 -8.80 -15.13 -6.61
C GLY A 178 -7.49 -14.53 -6.11
N GLY A 179 -7.08 -14.90 -4.90
CA GLY A 179 -5.80 -14.49 -4.33
C GLY A 179 -4.60 -15.03 -5.11
N LEU A 180 -4.62 -16.31 -5.50
CA LEU A 180 -3.57 -16.91 -6.32
C LEU A 180 -3.50 -16.31 -7.73
N LEU A 181 -4.63 -16.01 -8.36
CA LEU A 181 -4.68 -15.37 -9.67
C LEU A 181 -4.07 -13.96 -9.63
N ALA A 182 -4.44 -13.16 -8.62
CA ALA A 182 -3.86 -11.83 -8.43
C ALA A 182 -2.34 -11.89 -8.22
N ALA A 183 -1.87 -12.79 -7.35
CA ALA A 183 -0.43 -12.99 -7.16
C ALA A 183 0.26 -13.49 -8.43
N GLY A 184 -0.37 -14.39 -9.18
CA GLY A 184 0.13 -14.87 -10.47
C GLY A 184 0.31 -13.73 -11.47
N LEU A 185 -0.64 -12.78 -11.55
CA LEU A 185 -0.52 -11.56 -12.35
C LEU A 185 0.66 -10.69 -11.89
N VAL A 186 0.81 -10.47 -10.57
CA VAL A 186 1.92 -9.69 -10.00
C VAL A 186 3.27 -10.34 -10.35
N ILE A 187 3.39 -11.63 -10.15
CA ILE A 187 4.60 -12.39 -10.46
C ILE A 187 4.88 -12.30 -11.97
N GLY A 188 3.87 -12.54 -12.82
CA GLY A 188 4.01 -12.47 -14.28
C GLY A 188 4.49 -11.12 -14.79
N LEU A 189 4.02 -10.01 -14.19
CA LEU A 189 4.44 -8.65 -14.53
C LEU A 189 5.84 -8.30 -13.98
N SER A 190 6.21 -8.92 -12.86
CA SER A 190 7.47 -8.62 -12.16
C SER A 190 8.64 -9.44 -12.68
N THR A 191 8.40 -10.60 -13.31
CA THR A 191 9.45 -11.47 -13.85
C THR A 191 9.99 -10.93 -15.16
N GLY A 192 11.33 -10.97 -15.34
CA GLY A 192 12.02 -10.53 -16.56
C GLY A 192 13.53 -10.41 -16.36
N PRO A 193 14.30 -10.02 -17.39
CA PRO A 193 15.77 -9.89 -17.31
C PRO A 193 16.20 -8.88 -16.21
N HIS A 194 15.39 -7.85 -15.97
CA HIS A 194 15.61 -6.80 -14.97
C HIS A 194 14.58 -6.88 -13.82
N SER A 195 14.28 -8.10 -13.35
CA SER A 195 13.39 -8.26 -12.20
C SER A 195 13.99 -7.61 -10.94
N SER A 196 13.22 -6.75 -10.27
CA SER A 196 13.63 -6.14 -9.00
C SER A 196 12.50 -6.26 -7.96
N PRO A 197 12.84 -6.33 -6.66
CA PRO A 197 11.85 -6.32 -5.59
C PRO A 197 10.91 -5.10 -5.64
N ILE A 198 11.44 -3.94 -6.03
CA ILE A 198 10.68 -2.69 -6.17
C ILE A 198 9.58 -2.84 -7.23
N ARG A 199 9.91 -3.46 -8.36
CA ARG A 199 8.96 -3.72 -9.44
C ARG A 199 7.82 -4.67 -9.01
N MET A 200 8.14 -5.66 -8.18
CA MET A 200 7.14 -6.58 -7.63
C MET A 200 6.16 -5.87 -6.70
N VAL A 201 6.67 -5.05 -5.79
CA VAL A 201 5.84 -4.24 -4.90
C VAL A 201 4.95 -3.28 -5.69
N LEU A 202 5.51 -2.65 -6.72
CA LEU A 202 4.77 -1.73 -7.58
C LEU A 202 3.66 -2.43 -8.36
N ALA A 203 3.95 -3.56 -9.01
CA ALA A 203 2.96 -4.33 -9.73
C ALA A 203 1.83 -4.80 -8.79
N GLY A 204 2.19 -5.26 -7.60
CA GLY A 204 1.23 -5.67 -6.58
C GLY A 204 0.35 -4.55 -6.09
N SER A 205 0.91 -3.38 -5.80
CA SER A 205 0.14 -2.21 -5.37
C SER A 205 -0.84 -1.72 -6.44
N VAL A 206 -0.42 -1.67 -7.70
CA VAL A 206 -1.30 -1.27 -8.82
C VAL A 206 -2.45 -2.26 -9.00
N ILE A 207 -2.17 -3.57 -8.98
CA ILE A 207 -3.21 -4.60 -9.10
C ILE A 207 -4.15 -4.56 -7.90
N ALA A 208 -3.61 -4.41 -6.68
CA ALA A 208 -4.42 -4.30 -5.46
C ALA A 208 -5.38 -3.11 -5.51
N LEU A 209 -4.90 -1.93 -5.92
CA LEU A 209 -5.73 -0.73 -6.07
C LEU A 209 -6.81 -0.89 -7.15
N GLY A 210 -6.47 -1.50 -8.29
CA GLY A 210 -7.43 -1.77 -9.35
C GLY A 210 -8.53 -2.75 -8.90
N LEU A 211 -8.14 -3.84 -8.25
CA LEU A 211 -9.09 -4.83 -7.71
C LEU A 211 -9.93 -4.27 -6.57
N ALA A 212 -9.36 -3.41 -5.71
CA ALA A 212 -10.10 -2.71 -4.66
C ALA A 212 -11.16 -1.76 -5.25
N ALA A 213 -10.84 -1.03 -6.32
CA ALA A 213 -11.80 -0.17 -7.01
C ALA A 213 -12.96 -0.99 -7.62
N LEU A 214 -12.65 -2.11 -8.28
CA LEU A 214 -13.66 -3.03 -8.81
C LEU A 214 -14.52 -3.64 -7.70
N THR A 215 -13.93 -4.02 -6.57
CA THR A 215 -14.65 -4.51 -5.39
C THR A 215 -15.60 -3.44 -4.85
N SER A 216 -15.11 -2.20 -4.68
CA SER A 216 -15.93 -1.07 -4.22
C SER A 216 -17.10 -0.79 -5.16
N MET A 217 -16.88 -0.92 -6.48
CA MET A 217 -17.91 -0.80 -7.48
C MET A 217 -19.00 -1.86 -7.30
N LEU A 218 -18.62 -3.13 -7.12
CA LEU A 218 -19.57 -4.23 -6.89
C LEU A 218 -20.36 -4.05 -5.58
N LEU A 219 -19.69 -3.65 -4.48
CA LEU A 219 -20.34 -3.38 -3.20
C LEU A 219 -21.36 -2.23 -3.29
N LEU A 220 -21.06 -1.22 -4.10
CA LEU A 220 -21.94 -0.07 -4.29
C LEU A 220 -23.18 -0.41 -5.15
N PHE A 221 -23.01 -1.22 -6.22
CA PHE A 221 -24.11 -1.55 -7.12
C PHE A 221 -24.98 -2.72 -6.66
N PHE A 222 -24.42 -3.61 -5.85
CA PHE A 222 -25.10 -4.81 -5.36
C PHE A 222 -25.12 -4.89 -3.83
N PRO A 223 -25.63 -3.83 -3.10
CA PRO A 223 -25.53 -3.76 -1.65
C PRO A 223 -26.26 -4.90 -0.94
N TRP A 224 -27.39 -5.35 -1.49
CA TRP A 224 -28.17 -6.44 -0.90
C TRP A 224 -27.51 -7.82 -1.06
N GLN A 225 -26.89 -8.08 -2.21
CA GLN A 225 -26.22 -9.34 -2.51
C GLN A 225 -24.86 -9.44 -1.79
N THR A 226 -24.24 -8.31 -1.52
CA THR A 226 -22.91 -8.23 -0.90
C THR A 226 -22.96 -7.89 0.60
N GLN A 227 -24.15 -7.99 1.22
CA GLN A 227 -24.35 -7.74 2.64
C GLN A 227 -23.41 -8.63 3.49
N GLY A 228 -22.72 -8.05 4.46
CA GLY A 228 -21.75 -8.74 5.31
C GLY A 228 -20.34 -8.88 4.71
N LEU A 229 -20.16 -8.77 3.37
CA LEU A 229 -18.83 -8.85 2.76
C LEU A 229 -17.98 -7.64 3.10
N PHE A 230 -18.56 -6.49 3.39
CA PHE A 230 -17.80 -5.32 3.84
C PHE A 230 -17.08 -5.60 5.17
N ALA A 231 -17.77 -6.20 6.14
CA ALA A 231 -17.18 -6.59 7.42
C ALA A 231 -16.13 -7.70 7.26
N TRP A 232 -16.39 -8.68 6.38
CA TRP A 232 -15.41 -9.71 6.04
C TRP A 232 -14.16 -9.11 5.40
N GLY A 233 -14.32 -8.15 4.48
CA GLY A 233 -13.22 -7.42 3.84
C GLY A 233 -12.38 -6.58 4.80
N ALA A 234 -12.87 -6.33 6.02
CA ALA A 234 -12.13 -5.68 7.09
C ALA A 234 -11.29 -6.66 7.96
N GLY A 235 -11.33 -7.96 7.67
CA GLY A 235 -10.58 -8.99 8.38
C GLY A 235 -11.26 -9.44 9.67
N SER A 236 -12.26 -10.33 9.58
CA SER A 236 -13.02 -10.84 10.72
C SER A 236 -12.58 -12.25 11.11
N LEU A 237 -12.35 -12.47 12.40
CA LEU A 237 -12.13 -13.82 12.96
C LEU A 237 -13.43 -14.56 13.29
N SER A 238 -14.60 -14.00 12.95
CA SER A 238 -15.89 -14.66 13.13
C SER A 238 -15.96 -15.89 12.24
N GLN A 239 -16.18 -17.06 12.85
CA GLN A 239 -16.24 -18.35 12.13
C GLN A 239 -17.60 -19.00 12.38
N ALA A 240 -18.14 -19.64 11.35
CA ALA A 240 -19.36 -20.48 11.46
C ALA A 240 -19.00 -21.95 11.83
N GLY A 241 -17.99 -22.14 12.69
CA GLY A 241 -17.49 -23.45 13.10
C GLY A 241 -16.00 -23.65 12.73
N ILE A 242 -15.43 -24.76 13.21
CA ILE A 242 -13.98 -25.02 13.08
C ILE A 242 -13.57 -25.58 11.72
N GLN A 243 -14.53 -26.04 10.91
CA GLN A 243 -14.27 -26.82 9.69
C GLN A 243 -13.41 -26.05 8.67
N GLY A 244 -13.64 -24.75 8.54
CA GLY A 244 -12.84 -23.91 7.63
C GLY A 244 -11.36 -23.88 7.98
N VAL A 245 -11.06 -23.81 9.26
CA VAL A 245 -9.66 -23.83 9.75
C VAL A 245 -9.04 -25.21 9.55
N ILE A 246 -9.75 -26.30 9.92
CA ILE A 246 -9.25 -27.68 9.80
C ILE A 246 -8.92 -28.01 8.35
N THR A 247 -9.74 -27.56 7.40
CA THR A 247 -9.52 -27.83 5.96
C THR A 247 -8.24 -27.17 5.42
N LEU A 248 -7.90 -26.00 5.92
CA LEU A 248 -6.73 -25.23 5.44
C LEU A 248 -5.47 -25.47 6.28
N LEU A 249 -5.61 -26.06 7.46
CA LEU A 249 -4.47 -26.36 8.34
C LEU A 249 -3.41 -27.28 7.69
N PRO A 250 -3.74 -28.33 6.93
CA PRO A 250 -2.74 -29.15 6.23
C PRO A 250 -1.94 -28.35 5.19
N VAL A 251 -2.57 -27.38 4.51
CA VAL A 251 -1.89 -26.49 3.55
C VAL A 251 -0.88 -25.62 4.28
N LEU A 252 -1.27 -25.03 5.41
CA LEU A 252 -0.37 -24.23 6.23
C LEU A 252 0.77 -25.07 6.82
N ALA A 253 0.46 -26.25 7.31
CA ALA A 253 1.45 -27.17 7.85
C ALA A 253 2.47 -27.62 6.78
N SER A 254 2.02 -27.91 5.56
CA SER A 254 2.91 -28.26 4.45
C SER A 254 3.82 -27.10 4.04
N ALA A 255 3.31 -25.87 4.02
CA ALA A 255 4.09 -24.66 3.78
C ALA A 255 5.15 -24.44 4.87
N ALA A 256 4.78 -24.60 6.15
CA ALA A 256 5.72 -24.52 7.27
C ALA A 256 6.78 -25.63 7.22
N ALA A 257 6.39 -26.86 6.91
CA ALA A 257 7.33 -27.98 6.72
C ALA A 257 8.32 -27.71 5.58
N ALA A 258 7.85 -27.24 4.43
CA ALA A 258 8.71 -26.85 3.31
C ALA A 258 9.73 -25.77 3.72
N LEU A 259 9.31 -24.78 4.51
CA LEU A 259 10.22 -23.77 5.05
C LEU A 259 11.28 -24.35 6.01
N LEU A 260 10.89 -25.25 6.88
CA LEU A 260 11.82 -25.92 7.78
C LEU A 260 12.83 -26.81 7.01
N LEU A 261 12.41 -27.44 5.93
CA LEU A 261 13.27 -28.28 5.08
C LEU A 261 14.24 -27.43 4.24
N PHE A 262 13.73 -26.40 3.59
CA PHE A 262 14.50 -25.59 2.62
C PHE A 262 15.08 -24.30 3.18
N GLY A 263 14.86 -23.96 4.44
CA GLY A 263 15.27 -22.70 5.05
C GLY A 263 16.77 -22.40 4.99
N ARG A 264 17.66 -23.40 4.82
CA ARG A 264 19.10 -23.18 4.57
C ARG A 264 19.34 -22.43 3.24
N ARG A 265 18.48 -22.64 2.24
CA ARG A 265 18.58 -21.94 0.95
C ARG A 265 18.14 -20.50 1.07
N LEU A 266 17.19 -20.23 1.98
CA LEU A 266 16.78 -18.87 2.31
C LEU A 266 17.89 -18.10 3.04
N ASP A 267 18.67 -18.78 3.93
CA ASP A 267 19.88 -18.21 4.54
C ASP A 267 20.90 -17.78 3.46
N ALA A 268 21.12 -18.64 2.45
CA ALA A 268 22.03 -18.32 1.37
C ALA A 268 21.58 -17.15 0.49
N LEU A 269 20.27 -17.06 0.21
CA LEU A 269 19.69 -15.95 -0.57
C LEU A 269 19.89 -14.57 0.09
N GLN A 270 20.01 -14.52 1.40
CA GLN A 270 20.26 -13.26 2.11
C GLN A 270 21.68 -12.72 1.95
N LEU A 271 22.65 -13.58 1.65
CA LEU A 271 24.05 -13.17 1.48
C LEU A 271 24.29 -12.35 0.20
N GLY A 272 23.31 -12.28 -0.67
CA GLY A 272 23.42 -11.66 -2.00
C GLY A 272 23.30 -12.68 -3.12
N ASP A 273 22.92 -12.25 -4.31
CA ASP A 273 22.67 -13.14 -5.44
C ASP A 273 23.95 -13.80 -5.94
N ASP A 274 25.07 -13.04 -5.95
CA ASP A 274 26.38 -13.54 -6.36
C ASP A 274 26.93 -14.57 -5.34
N ALA A 275 26.83 -14.27 -4.04
CA ALA A 275 27.24 -15.18 -2.99
C ALA A 275 26.38 -16.46 -2.97
N ALA A 276 25.07 -16.34 -3.13
CA ALA A 276 24.17 -17.49 -3.22
C ALA A 276 24.47 -18.38 -4.43
N THR A 277 24.77 -17.77 -5.58
CA THR A 277 25.16 -18.49 -6.81
C THR A 277 26.48 -19.21 -6.63
N SER A 278 27.47 -18.58 -5.99
CA SER A 278 28.76 -19.20 -5.66
C SER A 278 28.62 -20.40 -4.72
N LEU A 279 27.60 -20.41 -3.87
CA LEU A 279 27.22 -21.55 -3.00
C LEU A 279 26.38 -22.62 -3.72
N GLY A 280 26.20 -22.50 -5.05
CA GLY A 280 25.45 -23.46 -5.87
C GLY A 280 23.92 -23.34 -5.77
N VAL A 281 23.40 -22.22 -5.24
CA VAL A 281 21.96 -21.98 -5.14
C VAL A 281 21.43 -21.35 -6.43
N ARG A 282 20.43 -21.97 -7.07
CA ARG A 282 19.71 -21.40 -8.21
C ARG A 282 18.80 -20.27 -7.72
N VAL A 283 19.33 -19.04 -7.62
CA VAL A 283 18.67 -17.88 -6.98
C VAL A 283 17.25 -17.68 -7.48
N ARG A 284 17.03 -17.54 -8.79
CA ARG A 284 15.69 -17.29 -9.38
C ARG A 284 14.68 -18.39 -9.07
N ALA A 285 15.10 -19.64 -9.13
CA ALA A 285 14.21 -20.78 -8.87
C ALA A 285 13.77 -20.81 -7.39
N TRP A 286 14.72 -20.58 -6.46
CA TRP A 286 14.41 -20.59 -5.03
C TRP A 286 13.65 -19.35 -4.57
N GLN A 287 13.91 -18.17 -5.15
CA GLN A 287 13.08 -17.00 -4.94
C GLN A 287 11.64 -17.25 -5.36
N ALA A 288 11.42 -17.88 -6.55
CA ALA A 288 10.08 -18.25 -7.00
C ALA A 288 9.38 -19.27 -6.06
N VAL A 289 10.10 -20.30 -5.60
CA VAL A 289 9.54 -21.28 -4.67
C VAL A 289 9.12 -20.63 -3.34
N PHE A 290 9.99 -19.80 -2.75
CA PHE A 290 9.66 -19.14 -1.50
C PHE A 290 8.54 -18.09 -1.69
N LEU A 291 8.49 -17.43 -2.82
CA LEU A 291 7.40 -16.52 -3.15
C LEU A 291 6.05 -17.25 -3.24
N VAL A 292 6.01 -18.41 -3.90
CA VAL A 292 4.80 -19.26 -3.95
C VAL A 292 4.37 -19.69 -2.54
N ILE A 293 5.31 -20.13 -1.69
CA ILE A 293 5.00 -20.50 -0.30
C ILE A 293 4.41 -19.31 0.45
N ALA A 294 4.97 -18.08 0.30
CA ALA A 294 4.45 -16.87 0.93
C ALA A 294 3.03 -16.55 0.45
N VAL A 295 2.78 -16.65 -0.86
CA VAL A 295 1.45 -16.43 -1.45
C VAL A 295 0.43 -17.44 -0.94
N VAL A 296 0.79 -18.71 -0.85
CA VAL A 296 -0.08 -19.77 -0.31
C VAL A 296 -0.41 -19.51 1.16
N CYS A 297 0.58 -19.14 1.99
CA CYS A 297 0.31 -18.77 3.39
C CYS A 297 -0.65 -17.57 3.48
N THR A 298 -0.45 -16.54 2.65
CA THR A 298 -1.33 -15.35 2.62
C THR A 298 -2.75 -15.73 2.17
N ALA A 299 -2.89 -16.55 1.12
CA ALA A 299 -4.17 -17.02 0.63
C ALA A 299 -4.94 -17.84 1.68
N VAL A 300 -4.24 -18.70 2.44
CA VAL A 300 -4.83 -19.40 3.59
C VAL A 300 -5.36 -18.41 4.64
N ALA A 301 -4.55 -17.42 5.01
CA ALA A 301 -4.96 -16.43 6.00
C ALA A 301 -6.21 -15.65 5.56
N VAL A 302 -6.23 -15.15 4.32
CA VAL A 302 -7.36 -14.39 3.77
C VAL A 302 -8.61 -15.24 3.64
N THR A 303 -8.46 -16.50 3.25
CA THR A 303 -9.60 -17.43 3.14
C THR A 303 -10.26 -17.70 4.49
N ILE A 304 -9.48 -17.75 5.59
CA ILE A 304 -10.00 -17.98 6.94
C ILE A 304 -10.69 -16.72 7.50
N ALA A 305 -10.04 -15.57 7.41
CA ALA A 305 -10.45 -14.37 8.15
C ALA A 305 -10.67 -13.12 7.29
N GLY A 306 -10.61 -13.24 5.98
CA GLY A 306 -10.55 -12.05 5.12
C GLY A 306 -9.18 -11.34 5.18
N PRO A 307 -9.06 -10.18 4.55
CA PRO A 307 -7.83 -9.40 4.55
C PRO A 307 -7.47 -8.89 5.95
N VAL A 308 -6.37 -9.36 6.53
CA VAL A 308 -5.82 -8.89 7.81
C VAL A 308 -4.50 -8.19 7.54
N GLY A 309 -4.48 -6.88 7.67
CA GLY A 309 -3.30 -6.06 7.34
C GLY A 309 -2.25 -6.02 8.45
N PHE A 310 -1.04 -5.64 8.08
CA PHE A 310 0.11 -5.30 8.93
C PHE A 310 0.74 -6.45 9.75
N VAL A 311 0.05 -7.54 10.03
CA VAL A 311 0.62 -8.67 10.80
C VAL A 311 1.85 -9.24 10.11
N GLY A 312 1.78 -9.43 8.78
CA GLY A 312 2.91 -9.91 7.98
C GLY A 312 4.09 -8.95 7.90
N LEU A 313 3.89 -7.67 8.22
CA LEU A 313 4.96 -6.69 8.32
C LEU A 313 5.53 -6.63 9.75
N CYS A 314 4.66 -6.53 10.74
CA CYS A 314 5.05 -6.31 12.15
C CYS A 314 5.70 -7.54 12.78
N ALA A 315 5.16 -8.73 12.56
CA ALA A 315 5.65 -9.95 13.18
C ALA A 315 7.14 -10.24 12.87
N PRO A 316 7.60 -10.25 11.61
CA PRO A 316 9.03 -10.45 11.33
C PRO A 316 9.89 -9.26 11.73
N ALA A 317 9.36 -8.02 11.73
CA ALA A 317 10.11 -6.85 12.20
C ALA A 317 10.34 -6.92 13.72
N LEU A 318 9.31 -7.25 14.51
CA LEU A 318 9.43 -7.51 15.95
C LEU A 318 10.38 -8.68 16.23
N THR A 319 10.31 -9.74 15.41
CA THR A 319 11.24 -10.88 15.52
C THR A 319 12.68 -10.42 15.42
N ARG A 320 13.01 -9.55 14.44
CA ARG A 320 14.37 -9.02 14.28
C ARG A 320 14.81 -8.17 15.48
N LEU A 321 13.91 -7.36 16.02
CA LEU A 321 14.20 -6.58 17.23
C LEU A 321 14.51 -7.50 18.42
N LEU A 322 13.70 -8.55 18.64
CA LEU A 322 13.92 -9.51 19.73
C LEU A 322 15.21 -10.32 19.54
N VAL A 323 15.50 -10.76 18.33
CA VAL A 323 16.71 -11.55 18.02
C VAL A 323 17.98 -10.71 18.20
N GLY A 324 17.91 -9.39 18.04
CA GLY A 324 19.01 -8.46 18.34
C GLY A 324 19.57 -8.62 19.77
N PHE A 325 18.75 -9.04 20.73
CA PHE A 325 19.16 -9.33 22.11
C PHE A 325 19.76 -10.75 22.29
N PHE A 326 19.68 -11.62 21.27
CA PHE A 326 20.13 -13.01 21.34
C PHE A 326 21.15 -13.33 20.24
N PRO A 327 22.43 -13.01 20.39
CA PRO A 327 23.46 -13.25 19.39
C PRO A 327 23.55 -14.74 19.02
N GLY A 328 23.50 -15.04 17.72
CA GLY A 328 23.58 -16.39 17.18
C GLY A 328 22.24 -17.00 16.73
N LEU A 329 21.13 -16.28 16.85
CA LEU A 329 19.80 -16.67 16.30
C LEU A 329 19.49 -16.02 14.94
N THR A 330 20.50 -15.68 14.17
CA THR A 330 20.38 -14.98 12.87
C THR A 330 19.92 -15.89 11.72
N ARG A 331 19.73 -17.20 11.96
CA ARG A 331 19.26 -18.13 10.92
C ARG A 331 17.81 -17.88 10.57
N GLN A 332 17.52 -17.79 9.27
CA GLN A 332 16.17 -17.53 8.76
C GLN A 332 15.11 -18.53 9.24
N ARG A 333 15.47 -19.78 9.41
CA ARG A 333 14.57 -20.77 10.01
C ARG A 333 14.06 -20.37 11.39
N SER A 334 14.96 -19.87 12.24
CA SER A 334 14.60 -19.42 13.59
C SER A 334 13.76 -18.15 13.55
N LEU A 335 14.14 -17.19 12.69
CA LEU A 335 13.41 -15.95 12.50
C LEU A 335 11.97 -16.20 12.04
N ILE A 336 11.78 -17.12 11.09
CA ILE A 336 10.45 -17.41 10.53
C ILE A 336 9.55 -18.11 11.55
N VAL A 337 10.09 -19.05 12.35
CA VAL A 337 9.32 -19.70 13.42
C VAL A 337 8.86 -18.69 14.47
N VAL A 338 9.76 -17.80 14.91
CA VAL A 338 9.41 -16.74 15.87
C VAL A 338 8.40 -15.76 15.25
N SER A 339 8.56 -15.44 13.96
CA SER A 339 7.60 -14.56 13.26
C SER A 339 6.20 -15.18 13.18
N ALA A 340 6.09 -16.50 13.02
CA ALA A 340 4.80 -17.19 13.06
C ALA A 340 4.14 -17.09 14.45
N LEU A 341 4.90 -17.32 15.52
CA LEU A 341 4.40 -17.20 16.89
C LEU A 341 4.01 -15.76 17.23
N LEU A 342 4.82 -14.77 16.84
CA LEU A 342 4.51 -13.37 17.04
C LEU A 342 3.33 -12.91 16.18
N GLY A 343 3.18 -13.44 14.98
CA GLY A 343 2.01 -13.20 14.14
C GLY A 343 0.72 -13.67 14.81
N ALA A 344 0.74 -14.90 15.34
CA ALA A 344 -0.37 -15.44 16.13
C ALA A 344 -0.64 -14.60 17.39
N PHE A 345 0.41 -14.19 18.11
CA PHE A 345 0.31 -13.33 19.28
C PHE A 345 -0.32 -11.97 18.94
N LEU A 346 0.07 -11.33 17.82
CA LEU A 346 -0.50 -10.04 17.39
C LEU A 346 -1.98 -10.17 17.05
N VAL A 347 -2.39 -11.21 16.33
CA VAL A 347 -3.80 -11.39 15.92
C VAL A 347 -4.69 -11.69 17.12
N ILE A 348 -4.29 -12.64 17.97
CA ILE A 348 -5.04 -12.96 19.19
C ILE A 348 -5.02 -11.79 20.17
N GLY A 349 -3.87 -11.09 20.29
CA GLY A 349 -3.73 -9.91 21.13
C GLY A 349 -4.63 -8.76 20.70
N ALA A 350 -4.76 -8.52 19.39
CA ALA A 350 -5.67 -7.53 18.84
C ALA A 350 -7.14 -7.86 19.17
N ASP A 351 -7.53 -9.12 19.04
CA ASP A 351 -8.89 -9.58 19.34
C ASP A 351 -9.23 -9.49 20.84
N VAL A 352 -8.30 -9.89 21.71
CA VAL A 352 -8.45 -9.78 23.17
C VAL A 352 -8.48 -8.31 23.62
N LEU A 353 -7.60 -7.48 23.08
CA LEU A 353 -7.51 -6.05 23.39
C LEU A 353 -8.83 -5.34 23.08
N MET A 354 -9.43 -5.64 21.93
CA MET A 354 -10.68 -4.97 21.54
C MET A 354 -11.84 -5.36 22.44
N ARG A 355 -11.93 -6.62 22.86
CA ARG A 355 -12.94 -7.05 23.83
C ARG A 355 -12.70 -6.46 25.23
N ALA A 356 -11.44 -6.27 25.61
CA ALA A 356 -11.10 -5.62 26.86
C ALA A 356 -11.48 -4.11 26.88
N LEU A 357 -11.32 -3.41 25.74
CA LEU A 357 -11.58 -1.97 25.62
C LEU A 357 -13.07 -1.63 25.45
N LEU A 358 -13.79 -2.37 24.59
CA LEU A 358 -15.17 -2.09 24.20
C LEU A 358 -16.21 -2.97 24.93
N GLY A 359 -15.74 -3.89 25.78
CA GLY A 359 -16.57 -4.93 26.37
C GLY A 359 -16.80 -6.10 25.43
N SER A 360 -17.14 -7.26 26.00
CA SER A 360 -17.24 -8.51 25.25
C SER A 360 -18.29 -8.49 24.14
N GLN A 361 -19.41 -7.79 24.33
CA GLN A 361 -20.48 -7.71 23.33
C GLN A 361 -20.08 -6.86 22.12
N ASN A 362 -19.65 -5.62 22.35
CA ASN A 362 -19.27 -4.72 21.29
C ASN A 362 -17.93 -5.09 20.62
N GLY A 363 -16.97 -5.60 21.41
CA GLY A 363 -15.66 -5.99 20.91
C GLY A 363 -15.66 -7.18 19.97
N VAL A 364 -16.63 -8.11 20.09
CA VAL A 364 -16.78 -9.26 19.17
C VAL A 364 -17.21 -8.84 17.78
N SER A 365 -17.99 -7.77 17.65
CA SER A 365 -18.48 -7.25 16.37
C SER A 365 -17.41 -6.49 15.58
N VAL A 366 -16.35 -6.00 16.24
CA VAL A 366 -15.26 -5.27 15.58
C VAL A 366 -14.36 -6.24 14.79
N PRO A 367 -14.12 -5.99 13.48
CA PRO A 367 -13.20 -6.80 12.71
C PRO A 367 -11.76 -6.71 13.27
N THR A 368 -11.14 -7.84 13.51
CA THR A 368 -9.80 -7.91 14.11
C THR A 368 -8.75 -7.25 13.21
N GLY A 369 -8.94 -7.28 11.87
CA GLY A 369 -8.08 -6.63 10.90
C GLY A 369 -7.99 -5.11 11.06
N VAL A 370 -9.05 -4.45 11.55
CA VAL A 370 -9.02 -3.02 11.88
C VAL A 370 -8.02 -2.76 13.01
N VAL A 371 -8.06 -3.59 14.04
CA VAL A 371 -7.20 -3.42 15.23
C VAL A 371 -5.74 -3.71 14.90
N THR A 372 -5.48 -4.78 14.15
CA THR A 372 -4.12 -5.08 13.69
C THR A 372 -3.56 -3.97 12.81
N SER A 373 -4.41 -3.31 12.00
CA SER A 373 -4.01 -2.16 11.18
C SER A 373 -3.67 -0.93 12.02
N ILE A 374 -4.41 -0.66 13.09
CA ILE A 374 -4.09 0.44 14.03
C ILE A 374 -2.76 0.14 14.77
N ILE A 375 -2.60 -1.08 15.28
CA ILE A 375 -1.34 -1.50 15.93
C ILE A 375 -0.18 -1.39 14.95
N GLY A 376 -0.37 -1.85 13.71
CA GLY A 376 0.62 -1.77 12.65
C GLY A 376 0.98 -0.33 12.27
N ALA A 377 -0.01 0.56 12.22
CA ALA A 377 0.20 1.97 11.96
C ALA A 377 1.05 2.63 13.07
N VAL A 378 0.75 2.36 14.34
CA VAL A 378 1.55 2.84 15.47
C VAL A 378 2.97 2.28 15.41
N PHE A 379 3.13 1.01 15.07
CA PHE A 379 4.44 0.39 14.89
C PHE A 379 5.26 1.05 13.77
N LEU A 380 4.65 1.29 12.60
CA LEU A 380 5.33 1.98 11.50
C LEU A 380 5.66 3.43 11.84
N ALA A 381 4.78 4.14 12.56
CA ALA A 381 5.03 5.50 13.02
C ALA A 381 6.24 5.54 13.98
N THR A 382 6.32 4.61 14.93
CA THR A 382 7.49 4.50 15.82
C THR A 382 8.77 4.17 15.06
N LEU A 383 8.67 3.28 14.06
CA LEU A 383 9.80 2.95 13.20
C LEU A 383 10.26 4.17 12.39
N ALA A 384 9.34 4.97 11.84
CA ALA A 384 9.64 6.21 11.12
C ALA A 384 10.40 7.22 12.01
N CYS A 385 10.04 7.30 13.30
CA CYS A 385 10.71 8.18 14.26
C CYS A 385 12.11 7.68 14.69
N THR A 386 12.32 6.36 14.73
CA THR A 386 13.54 5.73 15.27
C THR A 386 14.55 5.28 14.22
N ALA A 387 14.13 5.09 12.97
CA ALA A 387 15.00 4.64 11.89
C ALA A 387 16.15 5.65 11.66
N ARG A 388 17.38 5.16 11.66
CA ARG A 388 18.56 5.96 11.26
C ARG A 388 18.55 6.10 9.74
N SER A 389 18.92 7.28 9.23
CA SER A 389 19.06 7.58 7.80
C SER A 389 20.04 6.60 7.15
N GLY A 390 19.56 5.61 6.47
CA GLY A 390 20.36 4.54 5.87
C GLY A 390 19.60 3.79 4.79
N PHE A 391 18.43 4.28 4.40
CA PHE A 391 17.74 3.77 3.21
C PHE A 391 18.28 4.52 1.99
N ASP A 392 19.39 4.04 1.44
CA ASP A 392 19.88 4.49 0.15
C ASP A 392 18.82 4.19 -0.92
N SER A 393 18.09 5.24 -1.28
CA SER A 393 17.11 5.22 -2.38
C SER A 393 17.79 5.40 -3.73
N ASP A 394 18.98 4.89 -3.90
CA ASP A 394 19.77 5.08 -5.13
C ASP A 394 19.34 4.22 -6.32
N SER A 395 18.14 3.66 -6.29
CA SER A 395 17.56 3.06 -7.49
C SER A 395 16.64 4.05 -8.20
N LEU A 396 17.24 5.10 -8.77
CA LEU A 396 16.58 5.90 -9.78
C LEU A 396 16.18 4.98 -10.93
N VAL A 397 14.88 4.73 -11.06
CA VAL A 397 14.31 4.27 -12.33
C VAL A 397 14.46 5.45 -13.29
N THR A 398 15.61 5.53 -13.96
CA THR A 398 15.88 6.50 -15.01
C THR A 398 15.03 6.14 -16.22
N MET A 399 13.81 6.66 -16.24
CA MET A 399 13.00 6.61 -17.45
C MET A 399 13.62 7.54 -18.48
N ARG A 400 14.06 6.98 -19.59
CA ARG A 400 14.45 7.77 -20.77
C ARG A 400 13.26 8.63 -21.16
N ALA A 401 13.45 9.94 -21.15
CA ALA A 401 12.52 10.86 -21.77
C ALA A 401 12.38 10.48 -23.25
N GLY A 402 11.15 10.29 -23.73
CA GLY A 402 10.92 9.98 -25.13
C GLY A 402 11.44 11.11 -26.02
N THR A 403 12.06 10.75 -27.12
CA THR A 403 12.44 11.70 -28.20
C THR A 403 11.17 12.01 -29.00
N GLY A 404 10.31 12.88 -28.50
CA GLY A 404 8.99 13.12 -29.09
C GLY A 404 8.74 14.57 -29.52
N PHE A 405 7.65 14.74 -30.28
CA PHE A 405 7.13 16.03 -30.74
C PHE A 405 6.96 17.06 -29.60
N GLY A 406 6.49 16.63 -28.41
CA GLY A 406 6.29 17.49 -27.26
C GLY A 406 7.57 18.10 -26.69
N LEU A 407 8.73 17.43 -26.81
CA LEU A 407 10.02 17.99 -26.41
C LEU A 407 10.45 19.16 -27.30
N ARG A 408 10.04 19.13 -28.57
CA ARG A 408 10.37 20.20 -29.54
C ARG A 408 9.39 21.37 -29.48
N HIS A 409 8.13 21.09 -29.21
CA HIS A 409 7.03 22.09 -29.24
C HIS A 409 6.15 22.02 -27.98
N PRO A 410 6.71 22.31 -26.77
CA PRO A 410 5.98 22.14 -25.52
C PRO A 410 4.73 23.04 -25.42
N VAL A 411 4.84 24.29 -25.86
CA VAL A 411 3.72 25.25 -25.83
C VAL A 411 2.58 24.80 -26.73
N LEU A 412 2.90 24.34 -27.96
CA LEU A 412 1.89 23.83 -28.88
C LEU A 412 1.14 22.63 -28.32
N LEU A 413 1.84 21.70 -27.67
CA LEU A 413 1.20 20.54 -27.03
C LEU A 413 0.27 20.97 -25.89
N ILE A 414 0.70 21.92 -25.05
CA ILE A 414 -0.12 22.50 -23.98
C ILE A 414 -1.37 23.15 -24.57
N THR A 415 -1.24 23.92 -25.65
CA THR A 415 -2.38 24.58 -26.33
C THR A 415 -3.35 23.54 -26.92
N ILE A 416 -2.83 22.46 -27.52
CA ILE A 416 -3.67 21.37 -28.04
C ILE A 416 -4.44 20.69 -26.89
N CYS A 417 -3.77 20.38 -25.77
CA CYS A 417 -4.42 19.78 -24.61
C CYS A 417 -5.46 20.72 -23.98
N ALA A 418 -5.19 22.03 -23.95
CA ALA A 418 -6.16 23.03 -23.49
C ALA A 418 -7.40 23.11 -24.42
N GLY A 419 -7.20 23.09 -25.73
CA GLY A 419 -8.29 23.03 -26.69
C GLY A 419 -9.11 21.75 -26.58
N LEU A 420 -8.43 20.60 -26.37
CA LEU A 420 -9.09 19.32 -26.12
C LEU A 420 -9.90 19.35 -24.82
N LEU A 421 -9.37 19.94 -23.75
CA LEU A 421 -10.10 20.09 -22.49
C LEU A 421 -11.37 20.93 -22.69
N MET A 422 -11.28 22.05 -23.42
CA MET A 422 -12.45 22.87 -23.74
C MET A 422 -13.51 22.08 -24.53
N ALA A 423 -13.08 21.28 -25.50
CA ALA A 423 -13.98 20.42 -26.26
C ALA A 423 -14.63 19.33 -25.37
N VAL A 424 -13.87 18.73 -24.46
CA VAL A 424 -14.38 17.74 -23.50
C VAL A 424 -15.33 18.38 -22.49
N ILE A 425 -15.06 19.59 -22.01
CA ILE A 425 -15.97 20.35 -21.14
C ILE A 425 -17.30 20.60 -21.88
N ALA A 426 -17.24 21.15 -23.10
CA ALA A 426 -18.44 21.40 -23.90
C ALA A 426 -19.21 20.08 -24.16
N GLY A 427 -18.53 19.02 -24.57
CA GLY A 427 -19.14 17.70 -24.76
C GLY A 427 -19.74 17.15 -23.47
N SER A 428 -19.06 17.30 -22.35
CA SER A 428 -19.52 16.84 -21.04
C SER A 428 -20.74 17.60 -20.51
N VAL A 429 -20.93 18.85 -20.90
CA VAL A 429 -22.16 19.61 -20.61
C VAL A 429 -23.32 19.11 -21.44
N LEU A 430 -23.11 18.76 -22.71
CA LEU A 430 -24.15 18.29 -23.64
C LEU A 430 -24.55 16.83 -23.41
N VAL A 431 -23.58 15.97 -23.09
CA VAL A 431 -23.77 14.51 -22.97
C VAL A 431 -23.94 14.09 -21.51
N GLY A 432 -24.96 13.30 -21.22
CA GLY A 432 -25.24 12.79 -19.87
C GLY A 432 -26.41 11.81 -19.90
N ASP A 433 -27.12 11.70 -18.80
CA ASP A 433 -28.39 10.98 -18.65
C ASP A 433 -29.48 11.51 -19.60
N ALA A 434 -29.46 12.79 -19.88
CA ALA A 434 -30.22 13.46 -20.93
C ALA A 434 -29.24 14.12 -21.91
N MET A 435 -29.48 13.93 -23.21
CA MET A 435 -28.74 14.60 -24.27
C MET A 435 -29.31 16.00 -24.47
N LEU A 436 -28.42 17.01 -24.39
CA LEU A 436 -28.75 18.41 -24.63
C LEU A 436 -28.18 18.86 -25.97
N LEU A 437 -28.83 19.81 -26.60
CA LEU A 437 -28.36 20.48 -27.81
C LEU A 437 -27.62 21.79 -27.45
N GLY A 438 -26.76 22.26 -28.35
CA GLY A 438 -26.07 23.55 -28.13
C GLY A 438 -27.06 24.72 -27.96
N GLY A 439 -28.22 24.67 -28.60
CA GLY A 439 -29.29 25.65 -28.42
C GLY A 439 -29.87 25.68 -27.01
N ASP A 440 -29.93 24.54 -26.32
CA ASP A 440 -30.40 24.45 -24.92
C ASP A 440 -29.48 25.23 -23.97
N VAL A 441 -28.18 25.12 -24.20
CA VAL A 441 -27.17 25.90 -23.43
C VAL A 441 -27.28 27.39 -23.70
N VAL A 442 -27.51 27.81 -24.97
CA VAL A 442 -27.70 29.20 -25.29
C VAL A 442 -28.99 29.74 -24.66
N ASN A 443 -30.11 28.98 -24.72
CA ASN A 443 -31.36 29.36 -24.07
C ASN A 443 -31.19 29.50 -22.55
N TRP A 444 -30.40 28.60 -21.91
CA TRP A 444 -30.10 28.71 -20.50
C TRP A 444 -29.28 29.95 -20.15
N LEU A 445 -28.27 30.27 -20.94
CA LEU A 445 -27.45 31.48 -20.74
C LEU A 445 -28.24 32.78 -20.97
N THR A 446 -29.35 32.74 -21.70
CA THR A 446 -30.24 33.88 -21.99
C THR A 446 -31.54 33.88 -21.17
N ASP A 447 -31.60 33.06 -20.10
CA ASP A 447 -32.79 32.88 -19.24
C ASP A 447 -34.08 32.51 -19.99
N GLN A 448 -33.93 31.80 -21.13
CA GLN A 448 -35.05 31.36 -21.98
C GLN A 448 -35.21 29.81 -21.99
N ALA A 449 -34.48 29.10 -21.12
CA ALA A 449 -34.54 27.66 -21.04
C ALA A 449 -35.87 27.20 -20.43
N SER A 450 -36.33 26.01 -20.84
CA SER A 450 -37.40 25.33 -20.12
C SER A 450 -36.90 24.89 -18.72
N VAL A 451 -37.80 24.83 -17.74
CA VAL A 451 -37.50 24.45 -16.35
C VAL A 451 -36.71 23.11 -16.27
N ARG A 452 -37.02 22.18 -17.17
CA ARG A 452 -36.30 20.88 -17.23
C ARG A 452 -34.84 21.04 -17.64
N ILE A 453 -34.56 21.89 -18.63
CA ILE A 453 -33.21 22.17 -19.12
C ILE A 453 -32.42 22.95 -18.07
N GLU A 454 -33.07 23.89 -17.42
CA GLU A 454 -32.50 24.68 -16.33
C GLU A 454 -32.02 23.79 -15.19
N ILE A 455 -32.86 22.90 -14.65
CA ILE A 455 -32.51 21.94 -13.58
C ILE A 455 -31.34 21.05 -14.01
N ILE A 456 -31.33 20.57 -15.26
CA ILE A 456 -30.24 19.73 -15.77
C ILE A 456 -28.93 20.51 -15.84
N LEU A 457 -28.93 21.74 -16.35
CA LEU A 457 -27.72 22.52 -16.50
C LEU A 457 -27.21 23.08 -15.16
N GLU A 458 -28.11 23.49 -14.25
CA GLU A 458 -27.75 23.92 -12.90
C GLU A 458 -27.05 22.84 -12.08
N THR A 459 -27.38 21.58 -12.30
CA THR A 459 -26.71 20.45 -11.64
C THR A 459 -25.46 20.00 -12.40
N ARG A 460 -25.48 20.03 -13.73
CA ARG A 460 -24.43 19.48 -14.59
C ARG A 460 -23.22 20.40 -14.72
N VAL A 461 -23.44 21.70 -14.84
CA VAL A 461 -22.33 22.67 -15.03
C VAL A 461 -21.39 22.70 -13.81
N PRO A 462 -21.86 22.87 -12.56
CA PRO A 462 -20.97 22.82 -11.40
C PRO A 462 -20.24 21.48 -11.25
N ARG A 463 -20.90 20.38 -11.59
CA ARG A 463 -20.31 19.05 -11.58
C ARG A 463 -19.13 18.91 -12.55
N VAL A 464 -19.28 19.41 -13.79
CA VAL A 464 -18.19 19.40 -14.78
C VAL A 464 -17.03 20.28 -14.29
N PHE A 465 -17.32 21.45 -13.71
CA PHE A 465 -16.29 22.30 -13.12
C PHE A 465 -15.59 21.63 -11.94
N ALA A 466 -16.31 20.94 -11.06
CA ALA A 466 -15.73 20.17 -9.97
C ALA A 466 -14.78 19.07 -10.49
N ALA A 467 -15.14 18.38 -11.58
CA ALA A 467 -14.28 17.41 -12.24
C ALA A 467 -12.99 18.06 -12.79
N VAL A 468 -13.11 19.18 -13.48
CA VAL A 468 -11.95 19.91 -14.01
C VAL A 468 -11.00 20.37 -12.89
N LEU A 469 -11.55 21.03 -11.87
CA LEU A 469 -10.76 21.57 -10.75
C LEU A 469 -10.16 20.47 -9.87
N GLY A 470 -10.91 19.41 -9.58
CA GLY A 470 -10.44 18.25 -8.83
C GLY A 470 -9.32 17.52 -9.56
N GLY A 471 -9.50 17.30 -10.88
CA GLY A 471 -8.50 16.70 -11.73
C GLY A 471 -7.20 17.50 -11.78
N LEU A 472 -7.30 18.79 -11.97
CA LEU A 472 -6.17 19.73 -11.98
C LEU A 472 -5.45 19.73 -10.62
N SER A 473 -6.19 19.84 -9.51
CA SER A 473 -5.62 19.88 -8.16
C SER A 473 -4.84 18.63 -7.82
N LEU A 474 -5.42 17.45 -8.02
CA LEU A 474 -4.78 16.16 -7.70
C LEU A 474 -3.57 15.89 -8.59
N ALA A 475 -3.64 16.23 -9.88
CA ALA A 475 -2.53 16.05 -10.79
C ALA A 475 -1.35 16.96 -10.44
N LEU A 476 -1.60 18.25 -10.13
CA LEU A 476 -0.55 19.17 -9.67
C LEU A 476 0.08 18.70 -8.37
N ALA A 477 -0.72 18.29 -7.38
CA ALA A 477 -0.23 17.74 -6.13
C ALA A 477 0.68 16.53 -6.37
N GLY A 478 0.28 15.62 -7.26
CA GLY A 478 1.10 14.48 -7.67
C GLY A 478 2.43 14.90 -8.30
N ALA A 479 2.43 15.86 -9.20
CA ALA A 479 3.66 16.35 -9.84
C ALA A 479 4.64 16.94 -8.82
N ILE A 480 4.14 17.75 -7.88
CA ILE A 480 4.92 18.36 -6.81
C ILE A 480 5.57 17.27 -5.94
N LEU A 481 4.76 16.31 -5.46
CA LEU A 481 5.24 15.25 -4.58
C LEU A 481 6.25 14.35 -5.26
N GLN A 482 6.01 13.98 -6.53
CA GLN A 482 6.98 13.21 -7.31
C GLN A 482 8.29 13.95 -7.54
N GLY A 483 8.26 15.29 -7.70
CA GLY A 483 9.44 16.13 -7.80
C GLY A 483 10.21 16.20 -6.48
N VAL A 484 9.51 16.48 -5.37
CA VAL A 484 10.10 16.61 -4.04
C VAL A 484 10.67 15.29 -3.54
N THR A 485 9.96 14.16 -3.73
CA THR A 485 10.38 12.83 -3.27
C THR A 485 11.34 12.14 -4.23
N ARG A 486 11.60 12.72 -5.41
CA ARG A 486 12.38 12.09 -6.50
C ARG A 486 11.87 10.69 -6.87
N ASN A 487 10.63 10.42 -6.56
CA ASN A 487 9.98 9.15 -6.82
C ASN A 487 8.84 9.35 -7.82
N PRO A 488 8.95 8.87 -9.07
CA PRO A 488 7.91 9.04 -10.08
C PRO A 488 6.59 8.33 -9.74
N LEU A 489 6.58 7.56 -8.67
CA LEU A 489 5.46 6.74 -8.21
C LEU A 489 4.85 7.30 -6.92
N ALA A 490 5.34 8.44 -6.43
CA ALA A 490 4.73 9.09 -5.28
C ALA A 490 3.33 9.57 -5.64
N ASP A 491 2.36 9.08 -4.88
CA ASP A 491 0.95 9.47 -4.97
C ASP A 491 0.58 10.35 -3.77
N PRO A 492 -0.24 11.38 -3.96
CA PRO A 492 -0.73 12.20 -2.85
C PRO A 492 -1.43 11.41 -1.73
N GLY A 493 -2.10 10.32 -2.08
CA GLY A 493 -2.76 9.43 -1.12
C GLY A 493 -1.79 8.77 -0.14
N VAL A 494 -0.54 8.54 -0.54
CA VAL A 494 0.49 7.91 0.31
C VAL A 494 0.86 8.76 1.52
N LEU A 495 0.70 10.08 1.46
CA LEU A 495 0.98 10.96 2.61
C LEU A 495 -0.10 10.94 3.71
N GLY A 496 -1.18 10.19 3.53
CA GLY A 496 -2.21 10.00 4.55
C GLY A 496 -3.24 11.10 4.66
N ILE A 497 -3.11 12.18 3.88
CA ILE A 497 -3.98 13.37 3.99
C ILE A 497 -5.36 13.09 3.46
N SER A 498 -5.45 12.49 2.27
CA SER A 498 -6.75 12.09 1.71
C SER A 498 -7.45 11.09 2.62
N ALA A 499 -6.71 10.13 3.21
CA ALA A 499 -7.28 9.15 4.12
C ALA A 499 -7.79 9.80 5.42
N ALA A 500 -7.04 10.76 5.97
CA ALA A 500 -7.47 11.47 7.18
C ALA A 500 -8.63 12.45 6.92
N ALA A 501 -8.63 13.15 5.78
CA ALA A 501 -9.77 13.93 5.34
C ALA A 501 -11.02 13.04 5.20
N ALA A 502 -10.85 11.86 4.60
CA ALA A 502 -11.90 10.86 4.46
C ALA A 502 -12.44 10.39 5.82
N THR A 503 -11.54 10.10 6.78
CA THR A 503 -11.94 9.72 8.14
C THR A 503 -12.76 10.81 8.81
N GLY A 504 -12.34 12.07 8.67
CA GLY A 504 -13.08 13.22 9.20
C GLY A 504 -14.47 13.37 8.57
N ALA A 505 -14.57 13.27 7.24
CA ALA A 505 -15.83 13.33 6.51
C ALA A 505 -16.78 12.19 6.91
N VAL A 506 -16.27 10.95 6.95
CA VAL A 506 -17.05 9.77 7.35
C VAL A 506 -17.50 9.89 8.81
N ALA A 507 -16.65 10.38 9.70
CA ALA A 507 -17.02 10.64 11.09
C ALA A 507 -18.19 11.62 11.18
N ALA A 508 -18.17 12.71 10.41
CA ALA A 508 -19.30 13.65 10.36
C ALA A 508 -20.58 12.97 9.86
N ILE A 509 -20.51 12.22 8.78
CA ILE A 509 -21.67 11.51 8.18
C ILE A 509 -22.25 10.48 9.16
N VAL A 510 -21.38 9.65 9.75
CA VAL A 510 -21.79 8.51 10.59
C VAL A 510 -22.28 8.96 11.98
N ILE A 511 -21.59 9.92 12.61
CA ILE A 511 -21.91 10.34 13.98
C ILE A 511 -23.11 11.29 14.01
N THR A 512 -23.19 12.21 13.04
CA THR A 512 -24.23 13.25 13.04
C THR A 512 -25.36 13.00 12.05
N GLY A 513 -25.22 12.04 11.13
CA GLY A 513 -26.17 11.80 10.03
C GLY A 513 -26.25 12.98 9.04
N THR A 514 -25.33 13.96 9.13
CA THR A 514 -25.41 15.21 8.37
C THR A 514 -25.25 15.00 6.87
N THR A 515 -25.94 15.82 6.11
CA THR A 515 -25.73 16.01 4.67
C THR A 515 -25.14 17.38 4.36
N SER A 516 -24.87 18.19 5.39
CA SER A 516 -24.35 19.54 5.23
C SER A 516 -22.91 19.51 4.71
N PHE A 517 -22.69 20.08 3.54
CA PHE A 517 -21.35 20.25 2.96
C PHE A 517 -20.37 20.91 3.93
N TRP A 518 -20.80 22.01 4.60
CA TRP A 518 -19.93 22.74 5.53
C TRP A 518 -19.50 21.94 6.74
N ALA A 519 -20.37 21.09 7.27
CA ALA A 519 -20.02 20.22 8.38
C ALA A 519 -19.01 19.14 7.95
N ILE A 520 -19.24 18.51 6.79
CA ILE A 520 -18.32 17.52 6.21
C ILE A 520 -16.99 18.19 5.85
N LEU A 521 -17.02 19.40 5.26
CA LEU A 521 -15.85 20.22 4.95
C LEU A 521 -15.00 20.47 6.20
N CYS A 522 -15.60 21.00 7.27
CA CYS A 522 -14.89 21.29 8.53
C CYS A 522 -14.28 20.02 9.14
N ALA A 523 -15.01 18.93 9.15
CA ALA A 523 -14.52 17.64 9.68
C ALA A 523 -13.37 17.06 8.84
N ALA A 524 -13.47 17.12 7.52
CA ALA A 524 -12.41 16.69 6.62
C ALA A 524 -11.16 17.58 6.71
N LEU A 525 -11.34 18.91 6.81
CA LEU A 525 -10.23 19.86 7.04
C LEU A 525 -9.52 19.60 8.36
N THR A 526 -10.25 19.30 9.44
CA THR A 526 -9.62 18.97 10.74
C THR A 526 -8.78 17.70 10.64
N GLY A 527 -9.29 16.65 9.98
CA GLY A 527 -8.54 15.43 9.71
C GLY A 527 -7.26 15.67 8.88
N ALA A 528 -7.39 16.37 7.75
CA ALA A 528 -6.27 16.72 6.89
C ALA A 528 -5.22 17.58 7.60
N SER A 529 -5.67 18.59 8.37
CA SER A 529 -4.79 19.50 9.11
C SER A 529 -4.04 18.79 10.23
N ALA A 530 -4.70 17.88 10.96
CA ALA A 530 -4.06 17.09 12.01
C ALA A 530 -2.89 16.27 11.43
N VAL A 531 -3.09 15.64 10.28
CA VAL A 531 -2.03 14.89 9.59
C VAL A 531 -0.92 15.81 9.09
N GLY A 532 -1.28 16.94 8.49
CA GLY A 532 -0.31 17.96 8.09
C GLY A 532 0.60 18.39 9.25
N LEU A 533 0.01 18.70 10.41
CA LEU A 533 0.74 19.07 11.62
C LEU A 533 1.68 17.95 12.12
N VAL A 534 1.22 16.69 12.10
CA VAL A 534 2.05 15.53 12.49
C VAL A 534 3.21 15.36 11.53
N LEU A 535 2.98 15.38 10.22
CA LEU A 535 4.04 15.25 9.20
C LEU A 535 5.07 16.38 9.31
N PHE A 536 4.63 17.64 9.45
CA PHE A 536 5.53 18.78 9.64
C PHE A 536 6.26 18.72 10.98
N GLY A 537 5.58 18.28 12.05
CA GLY A 537 6.21 18.12 13.38
C GLY A 537 7.32 17.07 13.38
N ILE A 538 7.13 15.94 12.71
CA ILE A 538 8.16 14.92 12.51
C ILE A 538 9.31 15.49 11.66
N SER A 539 8.99 16.13 10.55
CA SER A 539 9.98 16.71 9.64
C SER A 539 10.84 17.81 10.29
N ALA A 540 10.24 18.63 11.13
CA ALA A 540 10.96 19.71 11.86
C ALA A 540 12.00 19.15 12.84
N ARG A 541 11.74 17.99 13.45
CA ARG A 541 12.63 17.36 14.44
C ARG A 541 13.73 16.49 13.82
N THR A 542 13.46 15.87 12.67
CA THR A 542 14.33 14.82 12.09
C THR A 542 15.00 15.23 10.78
N GLY A 543 14.76 16.45 10.29
CA GLY A 543 15.05 16.85 8.93
C GLY A 543 14.02 16.24 7.94
N LEU A 544 13.92 16.79 6.75
CA LEU A 544 13.01 16.32 5.69
C LEU A 544 13.57 15.07 5.01
N ASP A 545 13.75 13.99 5.79
CA ASP A 545 14.12 12.67 5.24
C ASP A 545 12.93 12.06 4.53
N HIS A 546 13.07 11.82 3.23
CA HIS A 546 12.00 11.30 2.34
C HIS A 546 11.46 9.95 2.81
N ALA A 547 12.33 9.03 3.24
CA ALA A 547 11.93 7.70 3.68
C ALA A 547 11.04 7.76 4.93
N ARG A 548 11.38 8.64 5.87
CA ARG A 548 10.59 8.85 7.09
C ARG A 548 9.24 9.49 6.81
N MET A 549 9.18 10.47 5.90
CA MET A 549 7.91 11.09 5.48
C MET A 549 6.97 10.07 4.85
N VAL A 550 7.48 9.22 3.97
CA VAL A 550 6.69 8.17 3.31
C VAL A 550 6.21 7.14 4.34
N LEU A 551 7.07 6.69 5.25
CA LEU A 551 6.70 5.76 6.33
C LEU A 551 5.64 6.35 7.25
N ALA A 552 5.81 7.60 7.68
CA ALA A 552 4.82 8.29 8.51
C ALA A 552 3.49 8.44 7.75
N GLY A 553 3.52 8.82 6.47
CA GLY A 553 2.34 8.93 5.62
C GLY A 553 1.58 7.60 5.47
N ILE A 554 2.29 6.50 5.19
CA ILE A 554 1.70 5.15 5.12
C ILE A 554 1.07 4.76 6.46
N SER A 555 1.75 5.05 7.59
CA SER A 555 1.23 4.77 8.92
C SER A 555 -0.08 5.50 9.19
N ILE A 556 -0.12 6.79 8.85
CA ILE A 556 -1.30 7.63 9.04
C ILE A 556 -2.44 7.17 8.10
N SER A 557 -2.13 6.87 6.84
CA SER A 557 -3.12 6.34 5.88
C SER A 557 -3.76 5.06 6.41
N ALA A 558 -2.95 4.16 6.96
CA ALA A 558 -3.43 2.89 7.49
C ALA A 558 -4.30 3.07 8.74
N ALA A 559 -3.90 3.94 9.66
CA ALA A 559 -4.70 4.27 10.84
C ALA A 559 -6.04 4.91 10.45
N ALA A 560 -6.01 5.88 9.53
CA ALA A 560 -7.18 6.56 9.03
C ALA A 560 -8.15 5.60 8.33
N ALA A 561 -7.64 4.73 7.44
CA ALA A 561 -8.44 3.72 6.76
C ALA A 561 -9.07 2.73 7.76
N ALA A 562 -8.32 2.29 8.78
CA ALA A 562 -8.83 1.42 9.83
C ALA A 562 -9.95 2.08 10.65
N LEU A 563 -9.78 3.36 11.05
CA LEU A 563 -10.81 4.12 11.74
C LEU A 563 -12.05 4.33 10.87
N THR A 564 -11.87 4.66 9.59
CA THR A 564 -12.97 4.77 8.62
C THR A 564 -13.75 3.46 8.52
N THR A 565 -13.05 2.33 8.40
CA THR A 565 -13.67 1.00 8.34
C THR A 565 -14.42 0.67 9.64
N LEU A 566 -13.84 1.00 10.80
CA LEU A 566 -14.49 0.81 12.10
C LEU A 566 -15.82 1.56 12.17
N MET A 567 -15.85 2.81 11.73
CA MET A 567 -17.08 3.62 11.70
C MET A 567 -18.11 3.03 10.76
N LEU A 568 -17.69 2.61 9.55
CA LEU A 568 -18.59 2.06 8.55
C LEU A 568 -19.21 0.71 8.95
N VAL A 569 -18.46 -0.14 9.65
CA VAL A 569 -18.98 -1.45 10.11
C VAL A 569 -20.08 -1.29 11.16
N HIS A 570 -20.05 -0.21 11.97
CA HIS A 570 -20.99 0.03 13.06
C HIS A 570 -22.11 1.01 12.69
N THR A 571 -22.17 1.47 11.44
CA THR A 571 -23.20 2.41 11.00
C THR A 571 -24.35 1.68 10.30
N ASP A 572 -25.50 2.34 10.24
CA ASP A 572 -26.66 1.83 9.50
C ASP A 572 -26.39 1.76 7.98
N PRO A 573 -27.09 0.88 7.24
CA PRO A 573 -26.83 0.66 5.81
C PRO A 573 -27.01 1.92 4.95
N TRP A 574 -27.87 2.87 5.37
CA TRP A 574 -28.11 4.10 4.61
C TRP A 574 -26.92 5.06 4.68
N ASN A 575 -26.45 5.34 5.91
CA ASN A 575 -25.26 6.17 6.12
C ASN A 575 -23.99 5.48 5.62
N GLN A 576 -23.92 4.14 5.69
CA GLN A 576 -22.84 3.36 5.09
C GLN A 576 -22.75 3.59 3.57
N THR A 577 -23.87 3.49 2.85
CA THR A 577 -23.93 3.71 1.40
C THR A 577 -23.53 5.14 1.04
N LYS A 578 -24.01 6.15 1.79
CA LYS A 578 -23.60 7.54 1.63
C LYS A 578 -22.10 7.72 1.77
N ALA A 579 -21.54 7.22 2.86
CA ALA A 579 -20.11 7.34 3.13
C ALA A 579 -19.26 6.59 2.10
N MET A 580 -19.69 5.40 1.65
CA MET A 580 -19.02 4.65 0.59
C MET A 580 -19.05 5.39 -0.76
N THR A 581 -20.18 6.02 -1.12
CA THR A 581 -20.27 6.83 -2.33
C THR A 581 -19.31 8.02 -2.28
N TRP A 582 -19.23 8.69 -1.13
CA TRP A 582 -18.31 9.79 -0.92
C TRP A 582 -16.84 9.31 -0.99
N LEU A 583 -16.52 8.19 -0.34
CA LEU A 583 -15.19 7.57 -0.37
C LEU A 583 -14.78 7.09 -1.78
N ALA A 584 -15.74 6.73 -2.61
CA ALA A 584 -15.46 6.33 -3.99
C ALA A 584 -15.06 7.49 -4.91
N GLY A 585 -15.11 8.72 -4.42
CA GLY A 585 -14.76 9.94 -5.17
C GLY A 585 -15.80 10.27 -6.23
N SER A 586 -16.74 11.12 -5.87
CA SER A 586 -17.86 11.48 -6.72
C SER A 586 -17.97 12.98 -6.90
N THR A 587 -18.23 13.41 -8.12
CA THR A 587 -18.61 14.79 -8.48
C THR A 587 -20.13 14.99 -8.44
N TYR A 588 -20.88 13.93 -8.08
CA TYR A 588 -22.34 13.95 -8.03
C TYR A 588 -22.84 14.90 -6.94
N GLY A 589 -23.78 15.78 -7.31
CA GLY A 589 -24.35 16.76 -6.40
C GLY A 589 -23.44 17.96 -6.11
N ALA A 590 -22.29 18.08 -6.79
CA ALA A 590 -21.40 19.22 -6.62
C ALA A 590 -22.10 20.54 -6.99
N THR A 591 -21.96 21.53 -6.12
CA THR A 591 -22.46 22.89 -6.31
C THR A 591 -21.32 23.85 -6.61
N ALA A 592 -21.64 25.04 -7.12
CA ALA A 592 -20.65 26.09 -7.40
C ALA A 592 -19.86 26.49 -6.13
N VAL A 593 -20.51 26.48 -4.97
CA VAL A 593 -19.89 26.80 -3.67
C VAL A 593 -18.86 25.74 -3.28
N GLU A 594 -19.10 24.47 -3.58
CA GLU A 594 -18.19 23.36 -3.29
C GLU A 594 -16.93 23.39 -4.17
N CYS A 595 -16.94 24.11 -5.27
CA CYS A 595 -15.76 24.35 -6.11
C CYS A 595 -14.81 25.41 -5.53
N LEU A 596 -15.27 26.26 -4.63
CA LEU A 596 -14.51 27.41 -4.12
C LEU A 596 -13.22 27.01 -3.40
N PRO A 597 -13.17 25.98 -2.53
CA PRO A 597 -11.92 25.54 -1.88
C PRO A 597 -10.84 25.14 -2.91
N MET A 598 -11.23 24.45 -3.99
CA MET A 598 -10.31 24.05 -5.05
C MET A 598 -9.79 25.26 -5.83
N ILE A 599 -10.65 26.21 -6.16
CA ILE A 599 -10.26 27.46 -6.86
C ILE A 599 -9.21 28.21 -6.03
N ILE A 600 -9.48 28.43 -4.75
CA ILE A 600 -8.54 29.10 -3.83
C ILE A 600 -7.21 28.33 -3.76
N ALA A 601 -7.27 27.02 -3.58
CA ALA A 601 -6.08 26.16 -3.51
C ALA A 601 -5.24 26.25 -4.79
N ILE A 602 -5.87 26.19 -5.96
CA ILE A 602 -5.19 26.27 -7.26
C ILE A 602 -4.55 27.65 -7.47
N VAL A 603 -5.26 28.73 -7.17
CA VAL A 603 -4.75 30.10 -7.35
C VAL A 603 -3.55 30.34 -6.42
N VAL A 604 -3.70 30.03 -5.13
CA VAL A 604 -2.62 30.21 -4.15
C VAL A 604 -1.41 29.35 -4.50
N THR A 605 -1.62 28.08 -4.79
CA THR A 605 -0.53 27.15 -5.14
C THR A 605 0.10 27.52 -6.48
N GLY A 606 -0.69 27.94 -7.47
CA GLY A 606 -0.21 28.41 -8.77
C GLY A 606 0.71 29.61 -8.64
N ALA A 607 0.36 30.58 -7.79
CA ALA A 607 1.19 31.74 -7.50
C ALA A 607 2.53 31.31 -6.86
N VAL A 608 2.51 30.42 -5.88
CA VAL A 608 3.72 29.88 -5.25
C VAL A 608 4.57 29.10 -6.26
N LEU A 609 3.97 28.19 -7.02
CA LEU A 609 4.68 27.39 -8.01
C LEU A 609 5.31 28.22 -9.13
N SER A 610 4.69 29.31 -9.53
CA SER A 610 5.28 30.23 -10.51
C SER A 610 6.61 30.83 -10.02
N ALA A 611 6.70 31.10 -8.73
CA ALA A 611 7.92 31.62 -8.08
C ALA A 611 8.99 30.54 -7.82
N VAL A 612 8.56 29.30 -7.47
CA VAL A 612 9.46 28.24 -6.95
C VAL A 612 9.71 27.11 -7.98
N SER A 613 9.18 27.22 -9.21
CA SER A 613 9.31 26.15 -10.22
C SER A 613 10.75 25.80 -10.59
N ARG A 614 11.66 26.79 -10.59
CA ARG A 614 13.10 26.58 -10.83
C ARG A 614 13.76 25.83 -9.68
N ASP A 615 13.39 26.18 -8.44
CA ASP A 615 13.91 25.50 -7.26
C ASP A 615 13.46 24.04 -7.21
N LEU A 616 12.25 23.74 -7.69
CA LEU A 616 11.74 22.38 -7.82
C LEU A 616 12.55 21.57 -8.86
N ASP A 617 12.94 22.18 -9.98
CA ASP A 617 13.84 21.53 -10.96
C ASP A 617 15.18 21.19 -10.32
N LEU A 618 15.74 22.07 -9.49
CA LEU A 618 17.01 21.83 -8.80
C LEU A 618 16.89 20.78 -7.69
N VAL A 619 15.86 20.87 -6.86
CA VAL A 619 15.61 19.93 -5.75
C VAL A 619 15.40 18.50 -6.25
N GLN A 620 14.89 18.35 -7.48
CA GLN A 620 14.72 17.03 -8.10
C GLN A 620 16.06 16.36 -8.49
N MET A 621 17.14 17.12 -8.71
CA MET A 621 18.42 16.58 -9.16
C MET A 621 19.15 15.83 -8.04
N ASP A 622 19.53 16.55 -7.01
CA ASP A 622 20.22 16.03 -5.81
C ASP A 622 20.04 16.96 -4.60
N ASP A 623 20.68 16.66 -3.47
CA ASP A 623 20.61 17.46 -2.25
C ASP A 623 21.71 18.52 -2.14
N THR A 624 22.82 18.37 -2.89
CA THR A 624 23.99 19.20 -2.79
C THR A 624 23.98 20.34 -3.82
N THR A 625 23.63 20.05 -5.07
CA THR A 625 23.58 21.05 -6.16
C THR A 625 22.68 22.24 -5.84
N PRO A 626 21.43 22.08 -5.34
CA PRO A 626 20.59 23.23 -4.97
C PRO A 626 21.22 24.09 -3.88
N GLN A 627 21.86 23.48 -2.87
CA GLN A 627 22.51 24.22 -1.77
C GLN A 627 23.66 25.08 -2.26
N VAL A 628 24.50 24.53 -3.18
CA VAL A 628 25.60 25.29 -3.80
C VAL A 628 25.08 26.48 -4.61
N LEU A 629 23.90 26.32 -5.23
CA LEU A 629 23.21 27.39 -5.99
C LEU A 629 22.40 28.35 -5.12
N GLY A 630 22.48 28.24 -3.78
CA GLY A 630 21.84 29.14 -2.83
C GLY A 630 20.38 28.83 -2.52
N VAL A 631 19.86 27.66 -2.94
CA VAL A 631 18.49 27.24 -2.62
C VAL A 631 18.43 26.60 -1.24
N HIS A 632 17.55 27.09 -0.40
CA HIS A 632 17.28 26.52 0.93
C HIS A 632 16.39 25.27 0.79
N VAL A 633 17.00 24.11 0.49
CA VAL A 633 16.31 22.84 0.17
C VAL A 633 15.21 22.50 1.19
N GLY A 634 15.48 22.63 2.49
CA GLY A 634 14.50 22.34 3.53
C GLY A 634 13.25 23.23 3.44
N ARG A 635 13.43 24.56 3.28
CA ARG A 635 12.32 25.50 3.16
C ARG A 635 11.53 25.28 1.88
N THR A 636 12.22 25.11 0.74
CA THR A 636 11.60 24.84 -0.55
C THR A 636 10.76 23.57 -0.52
N ARG A 637 11.30 22.47 0.04
CA ARG A 637 10.55 21.21 0.21
C ARG A 637 9.32 21.40 1.10
N SER A 638 9.45 22.08 2.23
CA SER A 638 8.32 22.32 3.13
C SER A 638 7.20 23.09 2.44
N VAL A 639 7.54 24.16 1.70
CA VAL A 639 6.57 24.95 0.94
C VAL A 639 5.89 24.11 -0.13
N LEU A 640 6.64 23.33 -0.92
CA LEU A 640 6.11 22.47 -1.96
C LEU A 640 5.19 21.38 -1.40
N VAL A 641 5.58 20.74 -0.31
CA VAL A 641 4.73 19.75 0.37
C VAL A 641 3.47 20.42 0.90
N ALA A 642 3.55 21.61 1.51
CA ALA A 642 2.37 22.35 1.95
C ALA A 642 1.42 22.68 0.78
N CYS A 643 1.94 23.09 -0.36
CA CYS A 643 1.15 23.31 -1.59
C CYS A 643 0.42 22.02 -2.02
N ALA A 644 1.14 20.89 -2.06
CA ALA A 644 0.54 19.61 -2.41
C ALA A 644 -0.56 19.20 -1.42
N LEU A 645 -0.33 19.43 -0.10
CA LEU A 645 -1.31 19.15 0.95
C LEU A 645 -2.60 19.96 0.77
N VAL A 646 -2.47 21.26 0.50
CA VAL A 646 -3.61 22.15 0.29
C VAL A 646 -4.43 21.74 -0.93
N LEU A 647 -3.76 21.41 -2.05
CA LEU A 647 -4.42 20.91 -3.26
C LEU A 647 -5.17 19.60 -3.03
N VAL A 648 -4.53 18.64 -2.35
CA VAL A 648 -5.14 17.34 -2.04
C VAL A 648 -6.32 17.50 -1.10
N ALA A 649 -6.16 18.27 -0.03
CA ALA A 649 -7.23 18.50 0.93
C ALA A 649 -8.44 19.16 0.25
N ALA A 650 -8.23 20.23 -0.51
CA ALA A 650 -9.30 20.92 -1.23
C ALA A 650 -10.02 20.00 -2.22
N ALA A 651 -9.28 19.20 -3.00
CA ALA A 651 -9.87 18.25 -3.93
C ALA A 651 -10.65 17.16 -3.20
N THR A 652 -10.04 16.53 -2.16
CA THR A 652 -10.69 15.44 -1.42
C THR A 652 -11.99 15.88 -0.74
N ILE A 653 -12.02 17.10 -0.22
CA ILE A 653 -13.22 17.65 0.42
C ILE A 653 -14.35 17.85 -0.59
N SER A 654 -14.03 18.37 -1.78
CA SER A 654 -15.01 18.76 -2.79
C SER A 654 -15.50 17.59 -3.67
N VAL A 655 -14.61 16.63 -3.99
CA VAL A 655 -14.93 15.51 -4.90
C VAL A 655 -14.66 14.12 -4.32
N GLY A 656 -14.38 14.04 -3.03
CA GLY A 656 -14.04 12.78 -2.38
C GLY A 656 -12.64 12.27 -2.69
N THR A 657 -12.38 11.01 -2.35
CA THR A 657 -11.07 10.40 -2.58
C THR A 657 -10.95 9.85 -3.99
N ILE A 658 -10.01 10.37 -4.78
CA ILE A 658 -9.77 9.92 -6.15
C ILE A 658 -8.34 9.40 -6.26
N ALA A 659 -8.20 8.12 -6.60
CA ALA A 659 -6.92 7.46 -6.79
C ALA A 659 -6.40 7.59 -8.23
N PHE A 660 -5.11 7.27 -8.41
CA PHE A 660 -4.39 7.21 -9.69
C PHE A 660 -4.16 8.53 -10.40
N LEU A 661 -4.97 9.56 -10.18
CA LEU A 661 -4.90 10.81 -10.95
C LEU A 661 -3.57 11.54 -10.71
N GLY A 662 -3.16 11.64 -9.43
CA GLY A 662 -1.88 12.21 -9.03
C GLY A 662 -0.66 11.39 -9.47
N LEU A 663 -0.89 10.16 -9.93
CA LEU A 663 0.16 9.28 -10.41
C LEU A 663 0.24 9.29 -11.94
N VAL A 664 -0.90 9.11 -12.63
CA VAL A 664 -0.99 8.95 -14.09
C VAL A 664 -0.68 10.24 -14.83
N ALA A 665 -1.31 11.35 -14.44
CA ALA A 665 -1.20 12.62 -15.17
C ALA A 665 0.24 13.19 -15.19
N PRO A 666 0.99 13.25 -14.06
CA PRO A 666 2.37 13.71 -14.08
C PRO A 666 3.29 12.76 -14.83
N HIS A 667 3.03 11.44 -14.75
CA HIS A 667 3.80 10.45 -15.46
C HIS A 667 3.63 10.59 -16.98
N ALA A 668 2.38 10.70 -17.46
CA ALA A 668 2.09 10.93 -18.88
C ALA A 668 2.70 12.25 -19.37
N ALA A 669 2.59 13.32 -18.59
CA ALA A 669 3.19 14.61 -18.92
C ALA A 669 4.71 14.53 -19.09
N ARG A 670 5.42 13.81 -18.20
CA ARG A 670 6.88 13.61 -18.32
C ARG A 670 7.28 12.86 -19.58
N LEU A 671 6.51 11.85 -19.98
CA LEU A 671 6.75 11.12 -21.21
C LEU A 671 6.58 12.00 -22.46
N LEU A 672 5.67 12.98 -22.42
CA LEU A 672 5.34 13.85 -23.53
C LEU A 672 6.27 15.07 -23.64
N ILE A 673 6.61 15.71 -22.52
CA ILE A 673 7.25 17.03 -22.51
C ILE A 673 8.59 17.07 -21.76
N GLY A 674 8.98 15.96 -21.12
CA GLY A 674 10.21 15.89 -20.33
C GLY A 674 10.01 16.30 -18.87
N ARG A 675 11.10 16.74 -18.21
CA ARG A 675 11.15 16.90 -16.75
C ARG A 675 11.13 18.36 -16.27
N THR A 676 11.17 19.35 -17.17
CA THR A 676 11.21 20.77 -16.82
C THR A 676 9.86 21.24 -16.28
N HIS A 677 9.78 21.59 -15.01
CA HIS A 677 8.54 21.89 -14.32
C HIS A 677 7.77 23.09 -14.90
N ARG A 678 8.46 24.05 -15.51
CA ARG A 678 7.81 25.19 -16.18
C ARG A 678 6.74 24.77 -17.21
N HIS A 679 6.97 23.69 -17.96
CA HIS A 679 6.03 23.16 -18.95
C HIS A 679 5.29 21.93 -18.41
N LEU A 680 5.95 21.15 -17.55
CA LEU A 680 5.41 19.94 -16.96
C LEU A 680 4.17 20.20 -16.12
N LEU A 681 4.19 21.22 -15.25
CA LEU A 681 3.07 21.52 -14.35
C LEU A 681 1.79 21.90 -15.09
N PRO A 682 1.81 22.83 -16.07
CA PRO A 682 0.60 23.15 -16.85
C PRO A 682 0.05 21.94 -17.60
N LEU A 683 0.91 21.17 -18.27
CA LEU A 683 0.47 19.98 -19.00
C LEU A 683 -0.11 18.93 -18.06
N THR A 684 0.52 18.72 -16.90
CA THR A 684 0.03 17.78 -15.89
C THR A 684 -1.37 18.16 -15.40
N GLY A 685 -1.58 19.43 -15.08
CA GLY A 685 -2.89 19.92 -14.67
C GLY A 685 -3.97 19.71 -15.73
N LEU A 686 -3.66 20.02 -16.99
CA LEU A 686 -4.57 19.79 -18.13
C LEU A 686 -4.90 18.31 -18.32
N LEU A 687 -3.91 17.43 -18.26
CA LEU A 687 -4.12 15.98 -18.37
C LEU A 687 -4.95 15.42 -17.21
N GLY A 688 -4.73 15.93 -15.99
CA GLY A 688 -5.54 15.55 -14.82
C GLY A 688 -6.99 16.02 -14.97
N ALA A 689 -7.21 17.24 -15.39
CA ALA A 689 -8.54 17.79 -15.67
C ALA A 689 -9.25 16.98 -16.77
N LEU A 690 -8.57 16.68 -17.87
CA LEU A 690 -9.08 15.83 -18.95
C LEU A 690 -9.50 14.45 -18.44
N LEU A 691 -8.61 13.79 -17.71
CA LEU A 691 -8.84 12.42 -17.24
C LEU A 691 -10.06 12.34 -16.32
N LEU A 692 -10.19 13.28 -15.36
CA LEU A 692 -11.30 13.26 -14.42
C LEU A 692 -12.62 13.67 -15.08
N THR A 693 -12.60 14.66 -15.99
CA THR A 693 -13.80 15.09 -16.71
C THR A 693 -14.32 13.98 -17.63
N ILE A 694 -13.43 13.26 -18.32
CA ILE A 694 -13.80 12.09 -19.13
C ILE A 694 -14.35 10.97 -18.24
N ALA A 695 -13.69 10.70 -17.11
CA ALA A 695 -14.15 9.68 -16.16
C ALA A 695 -15.55 10.01 -15.60
N ASP A 696 -15.80 11.27 -15.26
CA ASP A 696 -17.11 11.71 -14.82
C ASP A 696 -18.18 11.59 -15.93
N ALA A 697 -17.86 11.99 -17.16
CA ALA A 697 -18.76 11.84 -18.31
C ALA A 697 -19.12 10.36 -18.57
N ILE A 698 -18.14 9.47 -18.53
CA ILE A 698 -18.36 8.01 -18.66
C ILE A 698 -19.24 7.50 -17.52
N GLY A 699 -18.93 7.89 -16.27
CA GLY A 699 -19.68 7.47 -15.08
C GLY A 699 -21.16 7.86 -15.11
N ARG A 700 -21.49 8.96 -15.77
CA ARG A 700 -22.87 9.45 -15.93
C ARG A 700 -23.66 8.78 -17.08
N THR A 701 -22.94 8.26 -18.08
CA THR A 701 -23.57 7.83 -19.33
C THR A 701 -23.73 6.33 -19.47
N VAL A 702 -22.76 5.55 -18.99
CA VAL A 702 -22.66 4.11 -19.30
C VAL A 702 -23.81 3.30 -18.70
N ILE A 703 -24.29 3.64 -17.52
CA ILE A 703 -25.35 2.92 -16.82
C ILE A 703 -26.51 3.82 -16.39
N ALA A 704 -26.72 4.94 -17.10
CA ALA A 704 -27.81 5.86 -16.80
C ALA A 704 -29.17 5.13 -16.65
N PRO A 705 -30.03 5.48 -15.66
CA PRO A 705 -29.93 6.63 -14.75
C PRO A 705 -29.01 6.42 -13.53
N SER A 706 -28.55 5.21 -13.27
CA SER A 706 -27.54 4.95 -12.22
C SER A 706 -26.20 5.57 -12.61
N GLN A 707 -25.36 5.91 -11.64
CA GLN A 707 -24.12 6.62 -11.90
C GLN A 707 -22.93 5.93 -11.20
N ILE A 708 -21.82 5.82 -11.93
CA ILE A 708 -20.55 5.33 -11.37
C ILE A 708 -19.76 6.50 -10.83
N PRO A 709 -19.28 6.47 -9.57
CA PRO A 709 -18.37 7.47 -9.05
C PRO A 709 -17.14 7.65 -9.94
N ALA A 710 -16.77 8.91 -10.24
CA ALA A 710 -15.66 9.22 -11.15
C ALA A 710 -14.32 8.65 -10.67
N GLY A 711 -14.10 8.56 -9.34
CA GLY A 711 -12.91 7.97 -8.76
C GLY A 711 -12.73 6.48 -9.06
N LEU A 712 -13.83 5.72 -9.18
CA LEU A 712 -13.78 4.31 -9.59
C LEU A 712 -13.39 4.17 -11.07
N ILE A 713 -13.93 5.05 -11.93
CA ILE A 713 -13.58 5.07 -13.36
C ILE A 713 -12.09 5.43 -13.55
N THR A 714 -11.58 6.43 -12.82
CA THR A 714 -10.14 6.78 -12.89
C THR A 714 -9.26 5.61 -12.47
N ALA A 715 -9.66 4.82 -11.48
CA ALA A 715 -8.93 3.62 -11.08
C ALA A 715 -8.98 2.51 -12.15
N VAL A 716 -10.15 2.28 -12.77
CA VAL A 716 -10.32 1.32 -13.86
C VAL A 716 -9.50 1.70 -15.10
N ILE A 717 -9.33 2.98 -15.40
CA ILE A 717 -8.46 3.47 -16.50
C ILE A 717 -6.99 3.45 -16.08
N GLY A 718 -6.68 3.87 -14.86
CA GLY A 718 -5.31 4.00 -14.36
C GLY A 718 -4.60 2.68 -14.17
N CYS A 719 -5.29 1.66 -13.69
CA CYS A 719 -4.71 0.34 -13.46
C CYS A 719 -4.17 -0.31 -14.76
N PRO A 720 -4.92 -0.45 -15.87
CA PRO A 720 -4.41 -0.96 -17.13
C PRO A 720 -3.27 -0.13 -17.71
N TYR A 721 -3.31 1.19 -17.56
CA TYR A 721 -2.20 2.07 -17.97
C TYR A 721 -0.91 1.72 -17.25
N PHE A 722 -0.94 1.52 -15.92
CA PHE A 722 0.24 1.14 -15.16
C PHE A 722 0.70 -0.29 -15.45
N ILE A 723 -0.23 -1.24 -15.64
CA ILE A 723 0.09 -2.60 -16.06
C ILE A 723 0.83 -2.57 -17.42
N TRP A 724 0.32 -1.79 -18.38
CA TRP A 724 0.97 -1.61 -19.68
C TRP A 724 2.37 -0.98 -19.54
N LEU A 725 2.52 0.03 -18.67
CA LEU A 725 3.79 0.67 -18.39
C LEU A 725 4.82 -0.31 -17.84
N LEU A 726 4.43 -1.10 -16.82
CA LEU A 726 5.27 -2.14 -16.23
C LEU A 726 5.66 -3.22 -17.25
N TRP A 727 4.73 -3.59 -18.10
CA TRP A 727 4.99 -4.54 -19.17
C TRP A 727 5.95 -3.98 -20.24
N ARG A 728 5.81 -2.72 -20.62
CA ARG A 728 6.73 -2.03 -21.52
C ARG A 728 8.14 -1.96 -20.94
N MET A 729 8.27 -1.63 -19.67
CA MET A 729 9.56 -1.62 -18.94
C MET A 729 10.22 -3.01 -18.86
N ARG A 730 9.47 -4.09 -19.05
CA ARG A 730 10.01 -5.45 -19.12
C ARG A 730 10.77 -5.69 -20.42
N ARG A 731 10.40 -5.00 -21.50
CA ARG A 731 10.97 -5.19 -22.85
C ARG A 731 12.13 -4.24 -23.15
N SER A 732 12.25 -3.12 -22.44
CA SER A 732 13.39 -2.19 -22.54
C SER A 732 14.52 -2.60 -21.60
#